data_ac9f82f991ab2fa16305d9af2abc0b1e
#
_entry.id   ac9f82f991ab2fa16305d9af2abc0b1e
#
_cell.length_a   1.000
_cell.length_b   1.000
_cell.length_c   1.000
_cell.angle_alpha   90.00
_cell.angle_beta   90.00
_cell.angle_gamma   90.00
#
_symmetry.space_group_name_H-M   'P 1'
#
loop_
_entity.id
_entity.type
_entity.pdbx_description
1 polymer ?
#
loop_
_entity_poly.entity_id
_entity_poly.type
_entity_poly.pdbx_seq_one_letter_code
_entity_poly.pdbx_strand_id
1 'polypeptide(L)'
;MKNKQRSIYQTFVLIFGLMMSVYSFAQDTTSVIYPTNQSLTAEIKYFAQDSIISYPSEKIIELYNGAFIKYLDFELQAGYIRFNMNTDMVYAHGLTDTSGAIIQEPVFIQGGKSYDSDTILFNMKTKKGKIQQVFTKEGDGYLYGYDIKKMPDNSFFFKEGKYTTCNHPEPHFYLRASKLKLTNDKKVITGPANLVIGGVKTPLVLPFGYFPMQEKKSIGIVLPSYNFSASRGYSLNGLGFYIGISDFWDNRTTFDLYTGGSFKVANTFRYSKRYKYNGNLTFNYSTTEDILDPLSDRTDYSFIWSHRQDSKANPFGTFSANVDLTSGGFNQNNFESFGNQVKSSYYSNIGYTRSLFNNKATLTLTADHRMTNTGERPVTMNLPNVDLRSNQAIFPFRTKKNFEKNNLISRINFTPAFQSRTEVHTNDSLMFTSKMFDDVRAGAFYSAPVQLDLVQSSFFSITPRFSYEGYFFTKKYNYSWKEDDDLLVKTAQDGIYHLYDYNAGVNFRLNPIFYGLFQFNSEKVKAVRHVFEPKFSYTYNFDFLDQQRYYQEVQDDPSGRTAYYSQYNNGVYTAPGSSTPSNGRKWGSLGIALDNNIELKIRDNKYTKEDSLVLEEGGRLEEKYKKLKIFEALDFTSNYNFDDDSFRLAPIVITTRSNLGSNLSIINRVTFDPYANNGSNRINKYFWEKSSPVGRIRSATTNLGYSLVGKSKSGKTTEEKLNSVDESKYSDAELRTLYAAKDRPYEYLDFDVPYTLSINYALTYTDPIASRSTIDHSVVLNGDVNLTKDWKITYNASYNFTAKDFTAARFSFQRNLHCWEMSFDWVPFGPLRSYGFNIRVKASVLQDLKLNRRRNPGDRLY
;
A
#
# COMPACT_ATOMS: atom_id res chain seq x y z
N MET A 1 -45.30 -3.75 -6.43
CA MET A 1 -44.00 -4.29 -6.81
C MET A 1 -43.84 -4.72 -8.29
N LYS A 2 -44.89 -5.09 -9.01
CA LYS A 2 -44.83 -5.50 -10.44
C LYS A 2 -44.49 -4.40 -11.45
N ASN A 3 -44.67 -3.12 -11.14
CA ASN A 3 -44.36 -2.02 -12.09
C ASN A 3 -42.91 -1.52 -12.07
N LYS A 4 -42.12 -1.81 -11.04
CA LYS A 4 -40.67 -1.44 -11.00
C LYS A 4 -39.78 -2.40 -11.79
N GLN A 5 -40.15 -3.67 -11.86
CA GLN A 5 -39.39 -4.64 -12.67
C GLN A 5 -39.52 -4.41 -14.19
N ARG A 6 -40.67 -3.92 -14.66
CA ARG A 6 -40.87 -3.58 -16.09
C ARG A 6 -40.01 -2.39 -16.55
N SER A 7 -39.75 -1.41 -15.70
CA SER A 7 -38.93 -0.24 -16.00
C SER A 7 -37.45 -0.61 -16.17
N ILE A 8 -36.91 -1.51 -15.34
CA ILE A 8 -35.50 -1.95 -15.40
C ILE A 8 -35.22 -2.79 -16.65
N TYR A 9 -36.17 -3.66 -17.03
CA TYR A 9 -36.07 -4.44 -18.27
C TYR A 9 -36.10 -3.54 -19.52
N GLN A 10 -36.94 -2.52 -19.51
CA GLN A 10 -37.01 -1.58 -20.63
C GLN A 10 -35.74 -0.73 -20.76
N THR A 11 -35.16 -0.32 -19.65
CA THR A 11 -33.89 0.42 -19.67
C THR A 11 -32.71 -0.45 -20.12
N PHE A 12 -32.70 -1.73 -19.71
CA PHE A 12 -31.66 -2.66 -20.15
C PHE A 12 -31.75 -3.02 -21.64
N VAL A 13 -32.96 -3.20 -22.15
CA VAL A 13 -33.21 -3.42 -23.59
C VAL A 13 -32.87 -2.18 -24.42
N LEU A 14 -33.09 -0.98 -23.89
CA LEU A 14 -32.75 0.28 -24.56
C LEU A 14 -31.23 0.50 -24.61
N ILE A 15 -30.50 0.19 -23.53
CA ILE A 15 -29.03 0.28 -23.49
C ILE A 15 -28.40 -0.79 -24.40
N PHE A 16 -28.94 -2.01 -24.42
CA PHE A 16 -28.49 -3.06 -25.31
C PHE A 16 -28.79 -2.77 -26.77
N GLY A 17 -29.93 -2.15 -27.07
CA GLY A 17 -30.32 -1.68 -28.36
C GLY A 17 -29.45 -0.51 -28.90
N LEU A 18 -29.04 0.40 -28.00
CA LEU A 18 -28.11 1.49 -28.36
C LEU A 18 -26.69 0.98 -28.60
N MET A 19 -26.25 -0.08 -27.92
CA MET A 19 -24.95 -0.70 -28.21
C MET A 19 -24.91 -1.47 -29.52
N MET A 20 -26.05 -2.00 -29.99
CA MET A 20 -26.13 -2.69 -31.29
C MET A 20 -26.22 -1.74 -32.47
N SER A 21 -26.67 -0.48 -32.29
CA SER A 21 -26.83 0.50 -33.38
C SER A 21 -25.53 1.20 -33.81
N VAL A 22 -24.43 0.99 -33.13
CA VAL A 22 -23.11 1.57 -33.45
C VAL A 22 -22.33 0.73 -34.47
N TYR A 23 -22.80 -0.47 -34.83
CA TYR A 23 -22.12 -1.37 -35.75
C TYR A 23 -22.63 -1.36 -37.20
N SER A 24 -23.12 -0.25 -37.68
CA SER A 24 -23.55 -0.10 -39.08
C SER A 24 -22.81 1.05 -39.75
N PHE A 25 -21.50 1.01 -39.84
CA PHE A 25 -20.77 1.80 -40.84
C PHE A 25 -19.45 1.14 -41.23
N ALA A 26 -19.28 1.01 -42.54
CA ALA A 26 -18.11 0.71 -43.34
C ALA A 26 -18.03 -0.71 -43.90
N GLN A 27 -18.86 -0.97 -44.88
CA GLN A 27 -18.37 -1.75 -46.02
C GLN A 27 -17.73 -0.76 -46.98
N ASP A 28 -16.42 -0.58 -46.84
CA ASP A 28 -15.62 -0.03 -47.92
C ASP A 28 -15.29 -1.17 -48.90
N THR A 29 -16.06 -1.25 -49.95
CA THR A 29 -15.72 -2.06 -51.11
C THR A 29 -14.62 -1.36 -51.91
N THR A 30 -13.39 -1.46 -51.44
CA THR A 30 -12.23 -1.18 -52.26
C THR A 30 -12.14 -2.28 -53.34
N SER A 31 -12.51 -1.98 -54.52
CA SER A 31 -12.22 -2.79 -55.71
C SER A 31 -10.71 -3.03 -55.76
N VAL A 32 -10.29 -4.29 -55.56
CA VAL A 32 -8.92 -4.70 -55.75
C VAL A 32 -8.61 -4.66 -57.24
N ILE A 33 -8.01 -3.59 -57.72
CA ILE A 33 -7.39 -3.51 -59.04
C ILE A 33 -6.18 -4.44 -58.98
N TYR A 34 -6.27 -5.56 -59.70
CA TYR A 34 -5.13 -6.43 -59.94
C TYR A 34 -4.22 -5.74 -60.97
N PRO A 35 -2.97 -5.38 -60.63
CA PRO A 35 -2.05 -4.82 -61.63
C PRO A 35 -1.65 -5.96 -62.58
N THR A 36 -2.03 -5.82 -63.79
CA THR A 36 -1.56 -6.64 -64.94
C THR A 36 -0.13 -6.23 -65.28
N ASN A 37 0.80 -7.21 -65.28
CA ASN A 37 2.16 -7.16 -65.81
C ASN A 37 3.09 -6.07 -65.26
N GLN A 38 3.55 -6.26 -63.99
CA GLN A 38 4.78 -5.63 -63.57
C GLN A 38 5.86 -6.69 -63.35
N SER A 39 7.04 -6.50 -63.98
CA SER A 39 8.27 -7.21 -63.64
C SER A 39 8.64 -6.98 -62.16
N LEU A 40 9.39 -7.87 -61.55
CA LEU A 40 9.92 -7.71 -60.18
C LEU A 40 10.69 -6.37 -60.11
N THR A 41 10.40 -5.58 -59.07
CA THR A 41 10.84 -4.18 -58.95
C THR A 41 12.23 -4.01 -58.31
N ALA A 42 12.87 -5.10 -57.82
CA ALA A 42 14.17 -5.10 -57.18
C ALA A 42 15.00 -6.32 -57.57
N GLU A 43 16.30 -6.21 -57.35
CA GLU A 43 17.26 -7.31 -57.52
C GLU A 43 17.02 -8.43 -56.52
N ILE A 44 17.07 -9.68 -56.98
CA ILE A 44 17.03 -10.86 -56.13
C ILE A 44 18.45 -11.29 -55.86
N LYS A 45 18.85 -11.30 -54.55
CA LYS A 45 20.13 -11.84 -54.11
C LYS A 45 19.92 -13.26 -53.63
N TYR A 46 20.72 -14.18 -54.12
CA TYR A 46 20.70 -15.59 -53.70
C TYR A 46 22.11 -16.12 -53.49
N PHE A 47 22.21 -17.09 -52.62
CA PHE A 47 23.48 -17.75 -52.24
C PHE A 47 23.17 -19.18 -51.79
N ALA A 48 24.12 -20.08 -51.98
CA ALA A 48 24.11 -21.40 -51.41
C ALA A 48 25.54 -21.78 -51.02
N GLN A 49 25.71 -22.57 -49.97
CA GLN A 49 27.01 -22.96 -49.43
C GLN A 49 27.60 -24.09 -50.25
N ASP A 50 26.79 -25.01 -50.78
CA ASP A 50 27.26 -26.19 -51.54
C ASP A 50 27.14 -25.98 -53.06
N SER A 51 25.91 -25.91 -53.61
CA SER A 51 25.72 -25.85 -55.07
C SER A 51 24.55 -24.95 -55.48
N ILE A 52 24.72 -24.29 -56.64
CA ILE A 52 23.70 -23.51 -57.32
C ILE A 52 23.51 -24.15 -58.70
N ILE A 53 22.33 -24.76 -58.94
CA ILE A 53 22.03 -25.38 -60.21
C ILE A 53 21.02 -24.46 -60.94
N SER A 54 21.38 -24.05 -62.17
CA SER A 54 20.53 -23.21 -62.97
C SER A 54 20.05 -23.98 -64.23
N TYR A 55 18.76 -23.96 -64.48
CA TYR A 55 18.12 -24.50 -65.66
C TYR A 55 17.62 -23.33 -66.57
N PRO A 56 18.46 -22.81 -67.47
CA PRO A 56 18.12 -21.58 -68.22
C PRO A 56 16.90 -21.74 -69.09
N SER A 57 16.65 -22.93 -69.72
CA SER A 57 15.49 -23.23 -70.55
C SER A 57 14.16 -23.20 -69.77
N GLU A 58 14.19 -23.62 -68.53
CA GLU A 58 13.03 -23.64 -67.64
C GLU A 58 12.90 -22.40 -66.77
N LYS A 59 13.99 -21.58 -66.68
CA LYS A 59 14.15 -20.40 -65.78
C LYS A 59 13.98 -20.76 -64.30
N ILE A 60 14.62 -21.89 -63.93
CA ILE A 60 14.61 -22.39 -62.56
C ILE A 60 16.04 -22.30 -62.00
N ILE A 61 16.13 -21.88 -60.73
CA ILE A 61 17.35 -21.91 -59.93
C ILE A 61 17.10 -22.76 -58.66
N GLU A 62 18.00 -23.70 -58.42
CA GLU A 62 18.00 -24.54 -57.22
C GLU A 62 19.25 -24.28 -56.40
N LEU A 63 19.08 -24.08 -55.09
CA LEU A 63 20.10 -23.73 -54.13
C LEU A 63 20.16 -24.82 -53.06
N TYR A 64 21.33 -25.37 -52.83
CA TYR A 64 21.55 -26.49 -51.88
C TYR A 64 22.52 -26.13 -50.78
N ASN A 65 22.16 -26.53 -49.56
CA ASN A 65 22.92 -26.39 -48.35
C ASN A 65 23.22 -24.93 -48.00
N GLY A 66 22.68 -24.47 -46.86
CA GLY A 66 22.78 -23.06 -46.44
C GLY A 66 22.20 -22.09 -47.52
N ALA A 67 21.13 -22.52 -48.20
CA ALA A 67 20.50 -21.75 -49.23
C ALA A 67 19.87 -20.47 -48.68
N PHE A 68 20.06 -19.38 -49.39
CA PHE A 68 19.62 -18.05 -49.02
C PHE A 68 19.05 -17.33 -50.22
N ILE A 69 17.90 -16.65 -50.01
CA ILE A 69 17.33 -15.74 -51.03
C ILE A 69 16.78 -14.50 -50.39
N LYS A 70 17.06 -13.34 -50.96
CA LYS A 70 16.59 -12.05 -50.45
C LYS A 70 15.98 -11.23 -51.59
N TYR A 71 14.80 -10.66 -51.31
CA TYR A 71 14.09 -9.77 -52.21
C TYR A 71 13.37 -8.71 -51.38
N LEU A 72 13.76 -7.44 -51.51
CA LEU A 72 13.26 -6.32 -50.70
C LEU A 72 13.48 -6.59 -49.19
N ASP A 73 12.39 -6.58 -48.40
CA ASP A 73 12.33 -6.87 -46.97
C ASP A 73 12.11 -8.37 -46.63
N PHE A 74 12.02 -9.21 -47.69
CA PHE A 74 11.87 -10.64 -47.59
C PHE A 74 13.22 -11.33 -47.63
N GLU A 75 13.48 -12.18 -46.65
CA GLU A 75 14.67 -13.01 -46.56
C GLU A 75 14.26 -14.43 -46.18
N LEU A 76 14.79 -15.41 -46.89
CA LEU A 76 14.52 -16.82 -46.68
C LEU A 76 15.81 -17.60 -46.67
N GLN A 77 16.01 -18.37 -45.61
CA GLN A 77 17.13 -19.28 -45.39
C GLN A 77 16.61 -20.70 -45.27
N ALA A 78 17.23 -21.68 -45.90
CA ALA A 78 16.80 -23.08 -45.87
C ALA A 78 17.94 -24.02 -46.27
N GLY A 79 17.72 -25.31 -46.07
CA GLY A 79 18.61 -26.34 -46.64
C GLY A 79 18.51 -26.44 -48.14
N TYR A 80 17.31 -26.31 -48.70
CA TYR A 80 17.03 -26.30 -50.12
C TYR A 80 16.06 -25.19 -50.48
N ILE A 81 16.38 -24.43 -51.56
CA ILE A 81 15.50 -23.42 -52.12
C ILE A 81 15.43 -23.58 -53.63
N ARG A 82 14.19 -23.70 -54.18
CA ARG A 82 13.92 -23.69 -55.60
C ARG A 82 13.16 -22.43 -56.01
N PHE A 83 13.72 -21.64 -56.90
CA PHE A 83 13.12 -20.45 -57.43
C PHE A 83 12.75 -20.63 -58.90
N ASN A 84 11.47 -20.49 -59.23
CA ASN A 84 10.96 -20.54 -60.62
C ASN A 84 10.64 -19.09 -61.08
N MET A 85 11.45 -18.58 -62.04
CA MET A 85 11.34 -17.21 -62.52
C MET A 85 10.15 -17.00 -63.45
N ASN A 86 9.56 -18.07 -64.03
CA ASN A 86 8.39 -17.94 -64.88
C ASN A 86 7.13 -17.71 -64.07
N THR A 87 7.05 -18.24 -62.88
CA THR A 87 5.90 -18.18 -62.00
C THR A 87 6.12 -17.27 -60.80
N ASP A 88 7.34 -16.74 -60.64
CA ASP A 88 7.81 -15.96 -59.47
C ASP A 88 7.65 -16.74 -58.16
N MET A 89 7.69 -18.08 -58.20
CA MET A 89 7.46 -18.95 -57.03
C MET A 89 8.78 -19.41 -56.44
N VAL A 90 8.87 -19.29 -55.13
CA VAL A 90 9.96 -19.84 -54.29
C VAL A 90 9.40 -20.97 -53.47
N TYR A 91 10.05 -22.13 -53.52
CA TYR A 91 9.79 -23.29 -52.71
C TYR A 91 11.03 -23.59 -51.85
N ALA A 92 10.84 -23.86 -50.55
CA ALA A 92 11.93 -24.19 -49.64
C ALA A 92 11.57 -25.28 -48.66
N HIS A 93 12.55 -26.10 -48.29
CA HIS A 93 12.46 -27.12 -47.24
C HIS A 93 13.82 -27.37 -46.61
N GLY A 94 13.85 -28.04 -45.43
CA GLY A 94 15.07 -28.51 -44.80
C GLY A 94 15.72 -29.69 -45.54
N LEU A 95 16.97 -30.01 -45.25
CA LEU A 95 17.68 -31.19 -45.70
C LEU A 95 17.62 -32.29 -44.63
N THR A 96 17.64 -33.54 -45.09
CA THR A 96 17.73 -34.69 -44.18
C THR A 96 19.19 -35.06 -44.01
N ASP A 97 19.67 -35.12 -42.77
CA ASP A 97 21.03 -35.60 -42.48
C ASP A 97 21.16 -37.11 -42.54
N THR A 98 22.38 -37.59 -42.30
CA THR A 98 22.68 -39.06 -42.32
C THR A 98 21.99 -39.82 -41.20
N SER A 99 21.49 -39.16 -40.18
CA SER A 99 20.72 -39.76 -39.07
C SER A 99 19.21 -39.81 -39.31
N GLY A 100 18.74 -39.20 -40.44
CA GLY A 100 17.32 -39.03 -40.75
C GLY A 100 16.68 -37.81 -40.10
N ALA A 101 17.43 -36.97 -39.44
CA ALA A 101 16.93 -35.73 -38.84
C ALA A 101 16.88 -34.61 -39.90
N ILE A 102 15.83 -33.79 -39.86
CA ILE A 102 15.73 -32.60 -40.72
C ILE A 102 16.61 -31.50 -40.16
N ILE A 103 17.51 -30.99 -40.97
CA ILE A 103 18.42 -29.89 -40.65
C ILE A 103 18.16 -28.71 -41.60
N GLN A 104 18.56 -27.49 -41.16
CA GLN A 104 18.40 -26.28 -41.96
C GLN A 104 16.94 -26.07 -42.42
N GLU A 105 16.00 -26.23 -41.50
CA GLU A 105 14.60 -25.93 -41.75
C GLU A 105 14.42 -24.50 -42.28
N PRO A 106 13.45 -24.22 -43.14
CA PRO A 106 13.24 -22.89 -43.67
C PRO A 106 12.95 -21.86 -42.60
N VAL A 107 13.69 -20.78 -42.62
CA VAL A 107 13.50 -19.61 -41.78
C VAL A 107 13.18 -18.41 -42.66
N PHE A 108 11.97 -17.91 -42.54
CA PHE A 108 11.48 -16.74 -43.23
C PHE A 108 11.63 -15.50 -42.33
N ILE A 109 12.32 -14.46 -42.81
CA ILE A 109 12.56 -13.23 -42.08
C ILE A 109 11.89 -12.08 -42.86
N GLN A 110 11.04 -11.31 -42.14
CA GLN A 110 10.43 -10.11 -42.69
C GLN A 110 10.16 -9.09 -41.60
N GLY A 111 10.53 -7.81 -41.82
CA GLY A 111 10.34 -6.74 -40.88
C GLY A 111 11.05 -6.98 -39.56
N GLY A 112 12.19 -7.67 -39.54
CA GLY A 112 12.98 -8.00 -38.35
C GLY A 112 12.43 -9.17 -37.51
N LYS A 113 11.45 -9.92 -38.02
CA LYS A 113 10.89 -11.12 -37.40
C LYS A 113 11.26 -12.36 -38.13
N SER A 114 11.53 -13.46 -37.44
CA SER A 114 11.78 -14.78 -37.98
C SER A 114 10.56 -15.68 -37.75
N TYR A 115 10.30 -16.54 -38.75
CA TYR A 115 9.24 -17.53 -38.76
C TYR A 115 9.87 -18.84 -39.15
N ASP A 116 10.02 -19.77 -38.22
CA ASP A 116 10.56 -21.10 -38.48
C ASP A 116 9.45 -21.99 -39.00
N SER A 117 9.75 -22.81 -40.01
CA SER A 117 8.74 -23.62 -40.70
C SER A 117 9.33 -24.85 -41.38
N ASP A 118 8.50 -25.88 -41.63
CA ASP A 118 8.95 -27.10 -42.31
C ASP A 118 9.08 -26.87 -43.83
N THR A 119 8.08 -26.21 -44.42
CA THR A 119 8.08 -25.89 -45.86
C THR A 119 7.48 -24.55 -46.17
N ILE A 120 8.03 -23.86 -47.15
CA ILE A 120 7.54 -22.56 -47.63
C ILE A 120 7.32 -22.60 -49.11
N LEU A 121 6.15 -22.16 -49.53
CA LEU A 121 5.83 -21.83 -50.90
C LEU A 121 5.39 -20.37 -50.97
N PHE A 122 6.19 -19.52 -51.62
CA PHE A 122 5.96 -18.08 -51.65
C PHE A 122 6.04 -17.53 -53.09
N ASN A 123 5.11 -16.68 -53.43
CA ASN A 123 5.13 -15.96 -54.71
C ASN A 123 5.64 -14.55 -54.50
N MET A 124 6.79 -14.21 -55.05
CA MET A 124 7.48 -12.94 -54.88
C MET A 124 6.70 -11.75 -55.47
N LYS A 125 5.99 -11.97 -56.60
CA LYS A 125 5.21 -10.95 -57.27
C LYS A 125 3.93 -10.58 -56.52
N THR A 126 3.14 -11.58 -56.15
CA THR A 126 1.87 -11.37 -55.43
C THR A 126 2.03 -11.22 -53.93
N LYS A 127 3.24 -11.47 -53.39
CA LYS A 127 3.56 -11.47 -51.94
C LYS A 127 2.68 -12.42 -51.12
N LYS A 128 2.05 -13.42 -51.73
CA LYS A 128 1.28 -14.46 -51.08
C LYS A 128 2.14 -15.70 -50.88
N GLY A 129 1.97 -16.32 -49.68
CA GLY A 129 2.69 -17.52 -49.32
C GLY A 129 1.79 -18.56 -48.69
N LYS A 130 2.17 -19.85 -48.86
CA LYS A 130 1.65 -20.96 -48.08
C LYS A 130 2.84 -21.55 -47.28
N ILE A 131 2.68 -21.69 -45.98
CA ILE A 131 3.73 -22.11 -45.07
C ILE A 131 3.17 -23.23 -44.23
N GLN A 132 3.95 -24.31 -44.04
CA GLN A 132 3.56 -25.42 -43.17
C GLN A 132 4.35 -25.40 -41.88
N GLN A 133 3.66 -25.70 -40.80
CA GLN A 133 4.18 -25.77 -39.42
C GLN A 133 5.01 -24.53 -39.00
N VAL A 134 4.35 -23.42 -38.80
CA VAL A 134 5.02 -22.18 -38.30
C VAL A 134 5.01 -22.11 -36.79
N PHE A 135 6.15 -21.79 -36.24
CA PHE A 135 6.33 -21.31 -34.90
C PHE A 135 6.81 -19.86 -34.94
N THR A 136 6.12 -18.99 -34.23
CA THR A 136 6.55 -17.57 -34.12
C THR A 136 6.24 -17.03 -32.75
N LYS A 137 7.16 -16.19 -32.24
CA LYS A 137 6.98 -15.44 -31.00
C LYS A 137 6.42 -14.07 -31.34
N GLU A 138 5.26 -13.74 -30.78
CA GLU A 138 4.61 -12.43 -30.92
C GLU A 138 4.29 -11.84 -29.54
N GLY A 139 5.06 -10.81 -29.14
CA GLY A 139 4.96 -10.22 -27.79
C GLY A 139 5.29 -11.26 -26.71
N ASP A 140 4.41 -11.41 -25.72
CA ASP A 140 4.53 -12.43 -24.66
C ASP A 140 3.94 -13.79 -25.06
N GLY A 141 3.41 -13.93 -26.28
CA GLY A 141 2.76 -15.15 -26.75
C GLY A 141 3.50 -15.86 -27.86
N TYR A 142 3.18 -17.14 -28.02
CA TYR A 142 3.68 -18.04 -29.06
C TYR A 142 2.52 -18.53 -29.90
N LEU A 143 2.69 -18.48 -31.21
CA LEU A 143 1.74 -18.96 -32.20
C LEU A 143 2.30 -20.17 -32.91
N TYR A 144 1.54 -21.23 -32.91
CA TYR A 144 1.81 -22.44 -33.68
C TYR A 144 0.70 -22.64 -34.69
N GLY A 145 1.03 -22.98 -35.90
CA GLY A 145 0.06 -23.28 -36.93
C GLY A 145 0.52 -24.34 -37.90
N TYR A 146 -0.40 -25.14 -38.41
CA TYR A 146 -0.06 -26.22 -39.34
C TYR A 146 -0.12 -25.77 -40.79
N ASP A 147 -1.24 -25.19 -41.25
CA ASP A 147 -1.41 -24.62 -42.59
C ASP A 147 -1.57 -23.11 -42.47
N ILE A 148 -0.63 -22.35 -42.99
CA ILE A 148 -0.64 -20.89 -42.88
C ILE A 148 -0.62 -20.26 -44.25
N LYS A 149 -1.49 -19.27 -44.44
CA LYS A 149 -1.55 -18.44 -45.63
C LYS A 149 -1.11 -17.01 -45.30
N LYS A 150 0.00 -16.59 -45.88
CA LYS A 150 0.48 -15.21 -45.82
C LYS A 150 -0.21 -14.39 -46.92
N MET A 151 -0.66 -13.19 -46.58
CA MET A 151 -1.31 -12.27 -47.49
C MET A 151 -0.39 -11.07 -47.81
N PRO A 152 -0.67 -10.30 -48.89
CA PRO A 152 0.13 -9.15 -49.32
C PRO A 152 0.21 -8.04 -48.29
N ASP A 153 -0.82 -7.88 -47.44
CA ASP A 153 -0.91 -6.92 -46.34
C ASP A 153 -0.12 -7.35 -45.09
N ASN A 154 0.72 -8.40 -45.24
CA ASN A 154 1.46 -9.00 -44.12
C ASN A 154 0.58 -9.59 -43.00
N SER A 155 -0.70 -9.89 -43.31
CA SER A 155 -1.51 -10.70 -42.42
C SER A 155 -1.30 -12.20 -42.68
N PHE A 156 -1.46 -13.02 -41.62
CA PHE A 156 -1.34 -14.47 -41.67
C PHE A 156 -2.65 -15.11 -41.26
N PHE A 157 -3.11 -16.09 -42.00
CA PHE A 157 -4.27 -16.91 -41.67
C PHE A 157 -3.80 -18.31 -41.35
N PHE A 158 -4.14 -18.79 -40.17
CA PHE A 158 -3.79 -20.11 -39.64
C PHE A 158 -5.04 -21.00 -39.69
N LYS A 159 -4.87 -22.20 -40.19
CA LYS A 159 -5.81 -23.29 -39.99
C LYS A 159 -5.30 -24.13 -38.81
N GLU A 160 -6.17 -24.40 -37.81
CA GLU A 160 -5.80 -25.08 -36.58
C GLU A 160 -4.67 -24.38 -35.78
N GLY A 161 -4.79 -23.09 -35.60
CA GLY A 161 -3.82 -22.31 -34.84
C GLY A 161 -3.87 -22.61 -33.33
N LYS A 162 -2.69 -22.68 -32.71
CA LYS A 162 -2.54 -22.74 -31.23
C LYS A 162 -1.89 -21.45 -30.76
N TYR A 163 -2.50 -20.81 -29.74
CA TYR A 163 -1.94 -19.63 -29.10
C TYR A 163 -1.65 -19.97 -27.64
N THR A 164 -0.44 -19.69 -27.20
CA THR A 164 -0.01 -19.93 -25.81
C THR A 164 0.99 -18.87 -25.35
N THR A 165 1.12 -18.69 -24.06
CA THR A 165 2.20 -17.90 -23.44
C THR A 165 3.25 -18.80 -22.77
N CYS A 166 3.17 -20.10 -22.98
CA CYS A 166 4.14 -21.08 -22.52
C CYS A 166 5.25 -21.25 -23.56
N ASN A 167 6.50 -21.08 -23.15
CA ASN A 167 7.67 -21.20 -24.00
C ASN A 167 8.24 -22.64 -24.08
N HIS A 168 7.52 -23.61 -23.51
CA HIS A 168 7.92 -25.01 -23.59
C HIS A 168 7.66 -25.55 -25.01
N PRO A 169 8.51 -26.39 -25.60
CA PRO A 169 8.30 -26.99 -26.95
C PRO A 169 6.93 -27.68 -27.06
N GLU A 170 6.53 -28.40 -26.01
CA GLU A 170 5.17 -28.90 -25.84
C GLU A 170 4.48 -28.02 -24.78
N PRO A 171 3.65 -27.02 -25.18
CA PRO A 171 3.07 -26.08 -24.23
C PRO A 171 2.14 -26.76 -23.25
N HIS A 172 2.30 -26.44 -21.95
CA HIS A 172 1.43 -26.97 -20.91
C HIS A 172 -0.04 -26.58 -21.08
N PHE A 173 -0.30 -25.50 -21.79
CA PHE A 173 -1.64 -25.07 -22.19
C PHE A 173 -1.61 -24.26 -23.46
N TYR A 174 -2.70 -24.29 -24.21
CA TYR A 174 -2.90 -23.45 -25.39
C TYR A 174 -4.37 -23.25 -25.71
N LEU A 175 -4.69 -22.14 -26.33
CA LEU A 175 -5.98 -21.92 -26.97
C LEU A 175 -5.89 -22.50 -28.38
N ARG A 176 -6.65 -23.54 -28.69
CA ARG A 176 -6.77 -24.15 -30.00
C ARG A 176 -7.93 -23.52 -30.73
N ALA A 177 -7.65 -22.82 -31.81
CA ALA A 177 -8.65 -22.21 -32.68
C ALA A 177 -8.65 -22.91 -34.03
N SER A 178 -9.84 -23.20 -34.56
CA SER A 178 -9.97 -23.79 -35.93
C SER A 178 -9.49 -22.86 -37.02
N LYS A 179 -9.65 -21.53 -36.80
CA LYS A 179 -9.19 -20.45 -37.67
C LYS A 179 -8.59 -19.33 -36.79
N LEU A 180 -7.42 -18.84 -37.19
CA LEU A 180 -6.76 -17.73 -36.50
C LEU A 180 -6.20 -16.76 -37.54
N LYS A 181 -6.32 -15.47 -37.31
CA LYS A 181 -5.73 -14.41 -38.13
C LYS A 181 -4.78 -13.59 -37.27
N LEU A 182 -3.53 -13.47 -37.71
CA LEU A 182 -2.57 -12.50 -37.20
C LEU A 182 -2.54 -11.33 -38.17
N THR A 183 -2.86 -10.13 -37.66
CA THR A 183 -2.85 -8.90 -38.47
C THR A 183 -1.49 -8.20 -38.42
N ASN A 184 -1.21 -7.36 -39.39
CA ASN A 184 0.03 -6.58 -39.47
C ASN A 184 0.23 -5.65 -38.25
N ASP A 185 -0.87 -5.14 -37.70
CA ASP A 185 -0.89 -4.31 -36.47
C ASP A 185 -0.84 -5.13 -35.19
N LYS A 186 -0.28 -6.34 -35.25
CA LYS A 186 -0.01 -7.22 -34.11
C LYS A 186 -1.24 -7.59 -33.26
N LYS A 187 -2.35 -7.93 -33.90
CA LYS A 187 -3.56 -8.44 -33.28
C LYS A 187 -3.79 -9.88 -33.68
N VAL A 188 -4.09 -10.74 -32.73
CA VAL A 188 -4.52 -12.11 -32.97
C VAL A 188 -6.03 -12.19 -32.84
N ILE A 189 -6.70 -12.56 -33.90
CA ILE A 189 -8.15 -12.75 -33.97
C ILE A 189 -8.42 -14.23 -34.17
N THR A 190 -9.23 -14.86 -33.31
CA THR A 190 -9.57 -16.28 -33.48
C THR A 190 -11.06 -16.44 -33.72
N GLY A 191 -11.43 -17.45 -34.50
CA GLY A 191 -12.76 -18.04 -34.47
C GLY A 191 -12.99 -18.80 -33.14
N PRO A 192 -13.99 -19.69 -33.09
CA PRO A 192 -14.23 -20.51 -31.89
C PRO A 192 -12.95 -21.23 -31.45
N ALA A 193 -12.58 -21.04 -30.22
CA ALA A 193 -11.37 -21.58 -29.62
C ALA A 193 -11.66 -22.34 -28.32
N ASN A 194 -10.95 -23.45 -28.15
CA ASN A 194 -11.02 -24.28 -26.93
C ASN A 194 -9.71 -24.16 -26.16
N LEU A 195 -9.82 -24.05 -24.84
CA LEU A 195 -8.66 -24.18 -23.96
C LEU A 195 -8.26 -25.66 -23.85
N VAL A 196 -6.99 -25.96 -24.10
CA VAL A 196 -6.38 -27.27 -23.91
C VAL A 196 -5.32 -27.14 -22.81
N ILE A 197 -5.36 -28.02 -21.83
CA ILE A 197 -4.39 -28.08 -20.71
C ILE A 197 -3.84 -29.50 -20.62
N GLY A 198 -2.51 -29.62 -20.67
CA GLY A 198 -1.85 -30.94 -20.64
C GLY A 198 -2.32 -31.88 -21.74
N GLY A 199 -2.66 -31.36 -22.94
CA GLY A 199 -3.19 -32.12 -24.05
C GLY A 199 -4.70 -32.43 -24.00
N VAL A 200 -5.36 -32.17 -22.85
CA VAL A 200 -6.79 -32.46 -22.65
C VAL A 200 -7.62 -31.21 -22.97
N LYS A 201 -8.63 -31.34 -23.81
CA LYS A 201 -9.59 -30.27 -24.11
C LYS A 201 -10.48 -30.00 -22.89
N THR A 202 -10.48 -28.76 -22.43
CA THR A 202 -11.39 -28.34 -21.37
C THR A 202 -12.76 -27.98 -21.94
N PRO A 203 -13.83 -27.93 -21.13
CA PRO A 203 -15.15 -27.47 -21.57
C PRO A 203 -15.20 -25.96 -21.82
N LEU A 204 -14.11 -25.21 -21.55
CA LEU A 204 -14.05 -23.78 -21.80
C LEU A 204 -13.92 -23.50 -23.30
N VAL A 205 -15.00 -22.98 -23.88
CA VAL A 205 -15.07 -22.58 -25.29
C VAL A 205 -15.26 -21.06 -25.37
N LEU A 206 -14.37 -20.41 -26.13
CA LEU A 206 -14.51 -19.00 -26.50
C LEU A 206 -15.16 -18.93 -27.88
N PRO A 207 -16.30 -18.24 -28.05
CA PRO A 207 -16.94 -18.09 -29.36
C PRO A 207 -16.03 -17.39 -30.37
N PHE A 208 -15.24 -16.43 -29.90
CA PHE A 208 -14.15 -15.78 -30.65
C PHE A 208 -13.12 -15.23 -29.67
N GLY A 209 -11.89 -15.03 -30.11
CA GLY A 209 -10.84 -14.39 -29.32
C GLY A 209 -10.26 -13.18 -30.04
N TYR A 210 -9.95 -12.13 -29.27
CA TYR A 210 -9.24 -10.95 -29.75
C TYR A 210 -8.12 -10.65 -28.76
N PHE A 211 -6.87 -10.84 -29.21
CA PHE A 211 -5.69 -10.67 -28.36
C PHE A 211 -4.78 -9.61 -28.99
N PRO A 212 -4.78 -8.37 -28.49
CA PRO A 212 -3.84 -7.36 -28.93
C PRO A 212 -2.45 -7.68 -28.38
N MET A 213 -1.48 -7.78 -29.27
CA MET A 213 -0.08 -8.08 -28.96
C MET A 213 0.76 -6.80 -28.76
N GLN A 214 0.13 -5.64 -28.80
CA GLN A 214 0.81 -4.36 -28.61
C GLN A 214 0.77 -3.92 -27.17
N GLU A 215 1.82 -3.24 -26.73
CA GLU A 215 1.94 -2.61 -25.40
C GLU A 215 0.91 -1.49 -25.15
N LYS A 216 0.14 -1.09 -26.15
CA LYS A 216 -0.91 -0.07 -26.03
C LYS A 216 -2.15 -0.63 -25.34
N LYS A 217 -2.71 0.15 -24.45
CA LYS A 217 -3.98 -0.16 -23.77
C LYS A 217 -5.08 -0.43 -24.81
N SER A 218 -5.75 -1.56 -24.67
CA SER A 218 -6.81 -1.99 -25.57
C SER A 218 -8.10 -2.24 -24.79
N ILE A 219 -9.20 -2.37 -25.52
CA ILE A 219 -10.48 -2.83 -24.96
C ILE A 219 -10.44 -4.35 -24.92
N GLY A 220 -10.87 -4.94 -23.79
CA GLY A 220 -10.93 -6.40 -23.61
C GLY A 220 -12.08 -6.83 -22.74
N ILE A 221 -12.51 -8.07 -22.91
CA ILE A 221 -13.49 -8.73 -22.06
C ILE A 221 -12.75 -9.43 -20.93
N VAL A 222 -13.22 -9.26 -19.71
CA VAL A 222 -12.72 -9.96 -18.52
C VAL A 222 -13.53 -11.24 -18.38
N LEU A 223 -12.84 -12.38 -18.40
CA LEU A 223 -13.48 -13.69 -18.29
C LEU A 223 -13.93 -13.98 -16.85
N PRO A 224 -15.13 -14.53 -16.65
CA PRO A 224 -15.63 -14.86 -15.33
C PRO A 224 -14.98 -16.12 -14.76
N SER A 225 -15.00 -16.23 -13.43
CA SER A 225 -14.80 -17.48 -12.71
C SER A 225 -16.14 -18.00 -12.19
N TYR A 226 -16.26 -19.33 -12.08
CA TYR A 226 -17.46 -20.00 -11.57
C TYR A 226 -17.25 -20.36 -10.11
N ASN A 227 -18.28 -20.18 -9.28
CA ASN A 227 -18.27 -20.58 -7.89
C ASN A 227 -19.67 -21.03 -7.45
N PHE A 228 -19.77 -21.65 -6.27
CA PHE A 228 -21.02 -22.04 -5.63
C PHE A 228 -20.99 -21.62 -4.16
N SER A 229 -22.08 -21.03 -3.70
CA SER A 229 -22.32 -20.70 -2.29
C SER A 229 -23.67 -21.28 -1.88
N ALA A 230 -23.73 -21.90 -0.70
CA ALA A 230 -24.96 -22.47 -0.20
C ALA A 230 -26.08 -21.40 0.00
N SER A 231 -25.69 -20.18 0.39
CA SER A 231 -26.64 -19.09 0.64
C SER A 231 -27.05 -18.31 -0.62
N ARG A 232 -26.22 -18.31 -1.70
CA ARG A 232 -26.45 -17.47 -2.89
C ARG A 232 -26.58 -18.30 -4.19
N GLY A 233 -26.32 -19.61 -4.14
CA GLY A 233 -26.35 -20.48 -5.30
C GLY A 233 -25.09 -20.42 -6.16
N TYR A 234 -25.21 -20.82 -7.43
CA TYR A 234 -24.14 -20.75 -8.41
C TYR A 234 -23.84 -19.31 -8.80
N SER A 235 -22.58 -18.99 -9.07
CA SER A 235 -22.18 -17.65 -9.43
C SER A 235 -21.20 -17.60 -10.60
N LEU A 236 -21.32 -16.52 -11.35
CA LEU A 236 -20.37 -16.02 -12.33
C LEU A 236 -19.69 -14.80 -11.72
N ASN A 237 -18.40 -14.92 -11.32
CA ASN A 237 -17.70 -13.85 -10.65
C ASN A 237 -16.67 -13.20 -11.58
N GLY A 238 -16.67 -11.87 -11.65
CA GLY A 238 -15.69 -11.09 -12.37
C GLY A 238 -15.90 -11.02 -13.88
N LEU A 239 -17.07 -11.39 -14.41
CA LEU A 239 -17.43 -11.10 -15.79
C LEU A 239 -17.40 -9.58 -16.01
N GLY A 240 -16.73 -9.11 -17.06
CA GLY A 240 -16.69 -7.68 -17.26
C GLY A 240 -15.94 -7.23 -18.50
N PHE A 241 -15.54 -5.98 -18.47
CA PHE A 241 -14.78 -5.37 -19.56
C PHE A 241 -13.70 -4.42 -19.02
N TYR A 242 -12.63 -4.34 -19.76
CA TYR A 242 -11.54 -3.41 -19.58
C TYR A 242 -11.48 -2.44 -20.75
N ILE A 243 -11.30 -1.16 -20.46
CA ILE A 243 -11.19 -0.09 -21.45
C ILE A 243 -9.94 0.74 -21.14
N GLY A 244 -8.95 0.71 -22.04
CA GLY A 244 -7.82 1.63 -22.03
C GLY A 244 -8.25 2.94 -22.68
N ILE A 245 -8.62 3.96 -21.89
CA ILE A 245 -9.14 5.24 -22.37
C ILE A 245 -8.04 6.08 -23.02
N SER A 246 -6.84 6.06 -22.41
CA SER A 246 -5.65 6.73 -22.94
C SER A 246 -4.39 6.11 -22.32
N ASP A 247 -3.20 6.58 -22.71
CA ASP A 247 -1.93 6.13 -22.11
C ASP A 247 -1.88 6.35 -20.60
N PHE A 248 -2.68 7.28 -20.09
CA PHE A 248 -2.68 7.66 -18.68
C PHE A 248 -3.85 7.10 -17.87
N TRP A 249 -4.92 6.61 -18.52
CA TRP A 249 -6.20 6.31 -17.90
C TRP A 249 -6.74 4.97 -18.38
N ASP A 250 -7.23 4.15 -17.45
CA ASP A 250 -7.96 2.93 -17.79
C ASP A 250 -9.13 2.69 -16.82
N ASN A 251 -10.08 1.92 -17.28
CA ASN A 251 -11.25 1.51 -16.52
C ASN A 251 -11.46 0.00 -16.64
N ARG A 252 -11.78 -0.63 -15.52
CA ARG A 252 -12.19 -2.03 -15.46
C ARG A 252 -13.50 -2.11 -14.70
N THR A 253 -14.54 -2.65 -15.35
CA THR A 253 -15.84 -2.92 -14.74
C THR A 253 -16.08 -4.42 -14.73
N THR A 254 -16.46 -4.96 -13.57
CA THR A 254 -16.76 -6.39 -13.41
C THR A 254 -18.09 -6.58 -12.68
N PHE A 255 -18.73 -7.70 -12.97
CA PHE A 255 -20.01 -8.13 -12.42
C PHE A 255 -19.86 -9.50 -11.78
N ASP A 256 -20.37 -9.67 -10.58
CA ASP A 256 -20.58 -10.96 -9.95
C ASP A 256 -22.09 -11.20 -9.94
N LEU A 257 -22.54 -12.30 -10.52
CA LEU A 257 -23.95 -12.64 -10.68
C LEU A 257 -24.21 -13.99 -10.02
N TYR A 258 -25.25 -14.08 -9.23
CA TYR A 258 -25.62 -15.27 -8.48
C TYR A 258 -27.02 -15.76 -8.87
N THR A 259 -27.22 -17.06 -8.93
CA THR A 259 -28.53 -17.64 -9.24
C THR A 259 -29.61 -17.34 -8.18
N GLY A 260 -29.20 -17.03 -6.96
CA GLY A 260 -30.09 -16.61 -5.86
C GLY A 260 -30.54 -15.16 -5.89
N GLY A 261 -30.25 -14.38 -6.97
CA GLY A 261 -30.67 -12.99 -7.08
C GLY A 261 -29.59 -11.98 -6.64
N SER A 262 -28.64 -12.38 -5.82
CA SER A 262 -27.52 -11.52 -5.41
C SER A 262 -26.70 -11.07 -6.61
N PHE A 263 -26.19 -9.82 -6.57
CA PHE A 263 -25.24 -9.34 -7.57
C PHE A 263 -24.25 -8.34 -6.96
N LYS A 264 -23.09 -8.20 -7.61
CA LYS A 264 -22.09 -7.17 -7.29
C LYS A 264 -21.60 -6.53 -8.58
N VAL A 265 -21.47 -5.22 -8.56
CA VAL A 265 -20.80 -4.44 -9.60
C VAL A 265 -19.56 -3.81 -9.00
N ALA A 266 -18.41 -4.03 -9.63
CA ALA A 266 -17.14 -3.43 -9.24
C ALA A 266 -16.56 -2.64 -10.41
N ASN A 267 -16.31 -1.36 -10.19
CA ASN A 267 -15.68 -0.47 -11.16
C ASN A 267 -14.38 0.05 -10.60
N THR A 268 -13.29 -0.13 -11.33
CA THR A 268 -11.96 0.39 -10.98
C THR A 268 -11.46 1.29 -12.09
N PHE A 269 -11.26 2.55 -11.77
CA PHE A 269 -10.67 3.56 -12.62
C PHE A 269 -9.25 3.85 -12.13
N ARG A 270 -8.25 3.69 -13.02
CA ARG A 270 -6.84 3.94 -12.71
C ARG A 270 -6.32 5.07 -13.57
N TYR A 271 -5.46 5.88 -12.97
CA TYR A 271 -4.80 6.97 -13.65
C TYR A 271 -3.36 7.15 -13.16
N SER A 272 -2.46 7.43 -14.09
CA SER A 272 -1.05 7.64 -13.77
C SER A 272 -0.40 8.52 -14.83
N LYS A 273 0.38 9.50 -14.38
CA LYS A 273 1.23 10.32 -15.23
C LYS A 273 2.60 10.46 -14.56
N ARG A 274 3.64 9.98 -15.24
CA ARG A 274 5.01 9.98 -14.73
C ARG A 274 5.43 11.37 -14.23
N TYR A 275 6.07 11.44 -13.06
CA TYR A 275 6.52 12.67 -12.38
C TYR A 275 5.41 13.67 -12.04
N LYS A 276 4.15 13.27 -12.10
CA LYS A 276 3.01 14.12 -11.72
C LYS A 276 2.12 13.49 -10.68
N TYR A 277 1.50 12.38 -10.99
CA TYR A 277 0.57 11.71 -10.09
C TYR A 277 0.30 10.27 -10.49
N ASN A 278 -0.13 9.48 -9.51
CA ASN A 278 -0.74 8.17 -9.71
C ASN A 278 -1.95 8.03 -8.78
N GLY A 279 -2.88 7.18 -9.16
CA GLY A 279 -4.02 6.89 -8.32
C GLY A 279 -4.98 5.88 -8.94
N ASN A 280 -5.87 5.40 -8.09
CA ASN A 280 -6.98 4.53 -8.47
C ASN A 280 -8.23 4.91 -7.69
N LEU A 281 -9.38 4.74 -8.32
CA LEU A 281 -10.68 4.91 -7.75
C LEU A 281 -11.45 3.62 -7.99
N THR A 282 -11.93 2.99 -6.92
CA THR A 282 -12.72 1.76 -6.99
C THR A 282 -14.07 2.01 -6.34
N PHE A 283 -15.12 1.72 -7.06
CA PHE A 283 -16.48 1.75 -6.57
C PHE A 283 -17.09 0.36 -6.68
N ASN A 284 -17.62 -0.16 -5.60
CA ASN A 284 -18.31 -1.43 -5.53
C ASN A 284 -19.72 -1.20 -5.01
N TYR A 285 -20.67 -1.89 -5.59
CA TYR A 285 -22.05 -1.94 -5.12
C TYR A 285 -22.51 -3.39 -5.15
N SER A 286 -23.14 -3.87 -4.09
CA SER A 286 -23.62 -5.24 -4.02
C SER A 286 -24.96 -5.32 -3.33
N THR A 287 -25.81 -6.20 -3.84
CA THR A 287 -27.05 -6.64 -3.19
C THR A 287 -26.86 -8.11 -2.84
N THR A 288 -27.03 -8.45 -1.58
CA THR A 288 -26.98 -9.81 -1.09
C THR A 288 -28.41 -10.26 -0.77
N GLU A 289 -28.87 -11.29 -1.46
CA GLU A 289 -30.09 -12.01 -1.19
C GLU A 289 -29.70 -13.40 -0.70
N ASP A 290 -30.15 -13.78 0.51
CA ASP A 290 -29.85 -15.08 1.09
C ASP A 290 -31.04 -16.03 0.84
N ILE A 291 -30.81 -17.09 0.08
CA ILE A 291 -31.84 -18.10 -0.25
C ILE A 291 -32.33 -18.79 1.03
N LEU A 292 -31.51 -18.90 2.06
CA LEU A 292 -31.81 -19.60 3.31
C LEU A 292 -32.48 -18.69 4.35
N ASP A 293 -32.26 -17.37 4.25
CA ASP A 293 -32.83 -16.36 5.15
C ASP A 293 -33.21 -15.06 4.39
N PRO A 294 -34.39 -15.02 3.74
CA PRO A 294 -34.81 -13.86 2.96
C PRO A 294 -34.99 -12.56 3.77
N LEU A 295 -34.99 -12.64 5.10
CA LEU A 295 -35.07 -11.45 5.97
C LEU A 295 -33.69 -10.77 6.14
N SER A 296 -32.65 -11.42 5.70
CA SER A 296 -31.25 -10.91 5.78
C SER A 296 -30.78 -10.16 4.53
N ASP A 297 -31.70 -9.82 3.62
CA ASP A 297 -31.37 -9.07 2.40
C ASP A 297 -30.68 -7.74 2.71
N ARG A 298 -29.56 -7.48 2.05
CA ARG A 298 -28.72 -6.30 2.34
C ARG A 298 -28.18 -5.68 1.07
N THR A 299 -28.02 -4.37 1.16
CA THR A 299 -27.32 -3.59 0.14
C THR A 299 -26.07 -2.98 0.76
N ASP A 300 -24.95 -3.21 0.14
CA ASP A 300 -23.64 -2.75 0.59
C ASP A 300 -22.91 -1.98 -0.52
N TYR A 301 -22.09 -1.03 -0.11
CA TYR A 301 -21.24 -0.25 -1.02
C TYR A 301 -19.82 -0.13 -0.48
N SER A 302 -18.87 0.13 -1.38
CA SER A 302 -17.51 0.46 -1.03
C SER A 302 -16.95 1.44 -2.06
N PHE A 303 -16.45 2.57 -1.58
CA PHE A 303 -15.76 3.57 -2.37
C PHE A 303 -14.35 3.74 -1.85
N ILE A 304 -13.37 3.37 -2.66
CA ILE A 304 -11.94 3.46 -2.31
C ILE A 304 -11.26 4.37 -3.33
N TRP A 305 -10.60 5.41 -2.83
CA TRP A 305 -9.81 6.31 -3.66
C TRP A 305 -8.41 6.48 -3.09
N SER A 306 -7.42 6.14 -3.88
CA SER A 306 -6.02 6.38 -3.57
C SER A 306 -5.44 7.36 -4.58
N HIS A 307 -4.85 8.45 -4.11
CA HIS A 307 -4.16 9.42 -4.95
C HIS A 307 -2.85 9.84 -4.29
N ARG A 308 -1.81 9.85 -5.08
CA ARG A 308 -0.48 10.33 -4.67
C ARG A 308 0.09 11.26 -5.73
N GLN A 309 0.38 12.46 -5.34
CA GLN A 309 1.12 13.41 -6.15
C GLN A 309 2.62 13.15 -6.01
N ASP A 310 3.34 13.18 -7.14
CA ASP A 310 4.81 13.12 -7.13
C ASP A 310 5.40 14.43 -6.62
N SER A 311 6.43 14.38 -5.79
CA SER A 311 7.10 15.57 -5.23
C SER A 311 7.69 16.47 -6.32
N LYS A 312 8.05 15.91 -7.48
CA LYS A 312 8.54 16.68 -8.63
C LYS A 312 7.46 17.46 -9.34
N ALA A 313 6.18 17.13 -9.14
CA ALA A 313 5.07 17.82 -9.80
C ALA A 313 4.86 19.24 -9.28
N ASN A 314 5.07 19.43 -7.98
CA ASN A 314 5.00 20.74 -7.32
C ASN A 314 5.90 20.76 -6.08
N PRO A 315 7.04 21.45 -6.14
CA PRO A 315 7.99 21.53 -5.00
C PRO A 315 7.43 22.23 -3.75
N PHE A 316 6.38 23.03 -3.92
CA PHE A 316 5.81 23.84 -2.84
C PHE A 316 4.51 23.27 -2.28
N GLY A 317 3.96 22.22 -2.87
CA GLY A 317 2.70 21.67 -2.39
C GLY A 317 2.52 20.21 -2.78
N THR A 318 1.98 19.43 -1.87
CA THR A 318 1.66 18.01 -2.09
C THR A 318 0.20 17.75 -1.79
N PHE A 319 -0.44 17.00 -2.67
CA PHE A 319 -1.79 16.48 -2.47
C PHE A 319 -1.77 14.97 -2.39
N SER A 320 -2.46 14.42 -1.41
CA SER A 320 -2.64 12.98 -1.24
C SER A 320 -4.06 12.68 -0.79
N ALA A 321 -4.60 11.55 -1.24
CA ALA A 321 -5.87 11.03 -0.76
C ALA A 321 -5.78 9.52 -0.58
N ASN A 322 -6.28 9.04 0.53
CA ASN A 322 -6.52 7.64 0.81
C ASN A 322 -7.90 7.53 1.45
N VAL A 323 -8.90 7.28 0.63
CA VAL A 323 -10.31 7.26 1.03
C VAL A 323 -10.80 5.83 1.03
N ASP A 324 -11.43 5.42 2.12
CA ASP A 324 -12.09 4.13 2.27
C ASP A 324 -13.44 4.36 2.95
N LEU A 325 -14.47 4.55 2.13
CA LEU A 325 -15.87 4.69 2.54
C LEU A 325 -16.58 3.37 2.22
N THR A 326 -16.40 2.40 3.08
CA THR A 326 -16.98 1.05 2.93
C THR A 326 -18.07 0.85 3.98
N SER A 327 -19.27 0.42 3.56
CA SER A 327 -20.34 0.08 4.49
C SER A 327 -19.93 -1.07 5.41
N GLY A 328 -20.39 -1.07 6.65
CA GLY A 328 -19.94 -2.02 7.66
C GLY A 328 -20.18 -3.48 7.31
N GLY A 329 -21.19 -3.79 6.48
CA GLY A 329 -21.49 -5.14 6.01
C GLY A 329 -20.70 -5.60 4.79
N PHE A 330 -20.15 -4.68 4.01
CA PHE A 330 -19.59 -4.99 2.69
C PHE A 330 -18.55 -6.11 2.72
N ASN A 331 -17.54 -5.99 3.57
CA ASN A 331 -16.46 -6.97 3.67
C ASN A 331 -16.88 -8.31 4.28
N GLN A 332 -17.92 -8.32 5.09
CA GLN A 332 -18.50 -9.55 5.64
C GLN A 332 -19.30 -10.30 4.58
N ASN A 333 -20.06 -9.57 3.76
CA ASN A 333 -20.93 -10.13 2.72
C ASN A 333 -20.18 -10.42 1.41
N ASN A 334 -19.09 -9.70 1.14
CA ASN A 334 -18.29 -9.84 -0.07
C ASN A 334 -16.84 -10.17 0.28
N PHE A 335 -16.57 -11.45 0.53
CA PHE A 335 -15.23 -11.90 0.87
C PHE A 335 -14.26 -11.72 -0.29
N GLU A 336 -13.36 -10.75 -0.19
CA GLU A 336 -12.28 -10.53 -1.15
C GLU A 336 -10.93 -11.03 -0.64
N SER A 337 -10.64 -10.74 0.63
CA SER A 337 -9.42 -11.18 1.30
C SER A 337 -9.66 -11.35 2.81
N PHE A 338 -8.82 -12.16 3.45
CA PHE A 338 -8.84 -12.30 4.91
C PHE A 338 -8.62 -10.97 5.63
N GLY A 339 -7.67 -10.14 5.13
CA GLY A 339 -7.41 -8.83 5.72
C GLY A 339 -8.63 -7.89 5.70
N ASN A 340 -9.42 -7.93 4.62
CA ASN A 340 -10.65 -7.16 4.53
C ASN A 340 -11.74 -7.69 5.48
N GLN A 341 -11.81 -9.01 5.65
CA GLN A 341 -12.81 -9.64 6.53
C GLN A 341 -12.62 -9.28 8.01
N VAL A 342 -11.37 -9.22 8.48
CA VAL A 342 -11.04 -8.89 9.88
C VAL A 342 -10.96 -7.40 10.15
N LYS A 343 -11.18 -6.57 9.14
CA LYS A 343 -11.08 -5.11 9.25
C LYS A 343 -12.18 -4.56 10.16
N SER A 344 -11.79 -4.11 11.34
CA SER A 344 -12.68 -3.58 12.37
C SER A 344 -12.86 -2.05 12.29
N SER A 345 -12.09 -1.37 11.45
CA SER A 345 -12.18 0.07 11.27
C SER A 345 -11.81 0.48 9.84
N TYR A 346 -12.49 1.50 9.35
CA TYR A 346 -12.24 2.14 8.06
C TYR A 346 -11.73 3.55 8.31
N TYR A 347 -10.67 3.92 7.65
CA TYR A 347 -10.03 5.22 7.78
C TYR A 347 -9.80 5.85 6.43
N SER A 348 -10.21 7.10 6.31
CA SER A 348 -10.00 7.92 5.12
C SER A 348 -9.23 9.18 5.51
N ASN A 349 -8.33 9.60 4.66
CA ASN A 349 -7.61 10.85 4.80
C ASN A 349 -7.40 11.50 3.44
N ILE A 350 -7.72 12.78 3.35
CA ILE A 350 -7.38 13.66 2.23
C ILE A 350 -6.52 14.77 2.79
N GLY A 351 -5.34 14.97 2.24
CA GLY A 351 -4.39 15.96 2.71
C GLY A 351 -3.85 16.82 1.57
N TYR A 352 -3.83 18.13 1.81
CA TYR A 352 -3.12 19.09 0.99
C TYR A 352 -2.20 19.92 1.87
N THR A 353 -0.90 19.83 1.61
CA THR A 353 0.10 20.61 2.31
C THR A 353 0.77 21.57 1.34
N ARG A 354 0.87 22.83 1.72
CA ARG A 354 1.51 23.87 0.92
C ARG A 354 2.51 24.68 1.74
N SER A 355 3.70 24.78 1.23
CA SER A 355 4.73 25.65 1.75
C SER A 355 4.49 27.09 1.28
N LEU A 356 4.49 28.04 2.20
CA LEU A 356 4.22 29.46 1.96
C LEU A 356 5.47 30.27 2.29
N PHE A 357 5.59 31.44 1.65
CA PHE A 357 6.64 32.43 1.97
C PHE A 357 8.07 31.84 1.93
N ASN A 358 8.41 31.11 0.87
CA ASN A 358 9.71 30.43 0.73
C ASN A 358 10.01 29.51 1.93
N ASN A 359 9.06 28.62 2.24
CA ASN A 359 9.15 27.64 3.31
C ASN A 359 9.15 28.20 4.74
N LYS A 360 8.75 29.46 4.93
CA LYS A 360 8.64 30.06 6.28
C LYS A 360 7.37 29.67 7.01
N ALA A 361 6.32 29.34 6.28
CA ALA A 361 5.07 28.82 6.86
C ALA A 361 4.55 27.63 6.04
N THR A 362 3.77 26.77 6.70
CA THR A 362 3.09 25.65 6.08
C THR A 362 1.60 25.74 6.33
N LEU A 363 0.82 25.65 5.24
CA LEU A 363 -0.61 25.44 5.28
C LEU A 363 -0.89 23.96 5.04
N THR A 364 -1.60 23.33 5.97
CA THR A 364 -2.08 21.97 5.84
C THR A 364 -3.60 21.96 5.92
N LEU A 365 -4.23 21.41 4.90
CA LEU A 365 -5.68 21.15 4.86
C LEU A 365 -5.86 19.65 4.91
N THR A 366 -6.63 19.16 5.87
CA THR A 366 -6.94 17.73 5.97
C THR A 366 -8.43 17.51 6.12
N ALA A 367 -8.89 16.41 5.55
CA ALA A 367 -10.22 15.87 5.81
C ALA A 367 -10.04 14.39 6.11
N ASP A 368 -10.58 13.93 7.22
CA ASP A 368 -10.49 12.53 7.61
C ASP A 368 -11.85 11.98 8.03
N HIS A 369 -12.00 10.69 7.83
CA HIS A 369 -13.16 9.92 8.19
C HIS A 369 -12.68 8.65 8.90
N ARG A 370 -13.36 8.29 9.97
CA ARG A 370 -13.13 7.05 10.70
C ARG A 370 -14.46 6.41 11.05
N MET A 371 -14.62 5.15 10.67
CA MET A 371 -15.73 4.31 11.08
C MET A 371 -15.22 3.09 11.84
N THR A 372 -15.85 2.75 12.95
CA THR A 372 -15.57 1.52 13.71
C THR A 372 -16.67 0.51 13.40
N ASN A 373 -16.30 -0.67 12.90
CA ASN A 373 -17.27 -1.70 12.46
C ASN A 373 -17.70 -2.60 13.62
N THR A 374 -18.13 -2.00 14.73
CA THR A 374 -18.62 -2.69 15.93
C THR A 374 -19.83 -1.94 16.48
N GLY A 375 -20.79 -2.68 17.03
CA GLY A 375 -22.00 -2.08 17.63
C GLY A 375 -22.82 -1.26 16.64
N GLU A 376 -23.11 -0.01 16.99
CA GLU A 376 -23.86 0.93 16.15
C GLU A 376 -23.10 1.51 14.98
N ARG A 377 -21.84 1.09 14.78
CA ARG A 377 -20.93 1.56 13.73
C ARG A 377 -20.75 3.07 13.72
N PRO A 378 -20.21 3.62 14.81
CA PRO A 378 -20.01 5.06 14.92
C PRO A 378 -19.04 5.56 13.87
N VAL A 379 -19.37 6.71 13.31
CA VAL A 379 -18.58 7.41 12.30
C VAL A 379 -18.20 8.78 12.84
N THR A 380 -16.91 9.09 12.75
CA THR A 380 -16.38 10.42 13.04
C THR A 380 -15.70 10.96 11.79
N MET A 381 -16.04 12.18 11.40
CA MET A 381 -15.41 12.87 10.28
C MET A 381 -14.89 14.23 10.72
N ASN A 382 -13.70 14.58 10.27
CA ASN A 382 -13.12 15.91 10.41
C ASN A 382 -13.11 16.59 9.04
N LEU A 383 -13.92 17.65 8.84
CA LEU A 383 -14.22 18.23 7.53
C LEU A 383 -14.44 19.76 7.58
N PRO A 384 -13.53 20.59 7.12
CA PRO A 384 -12.08 20.40 6.96
C PRO A 384 -11.33 20.77 8.23
N ASN A 385 -10.14 20.20 8.42
CA ASN A 385 -9.16 20.74 9.35
C ASN A 385 -8.22 21.67 8.60
N VAL A 386 -7.99 22.85 9.12
CA VAL A 386 -7.04 23.83 8.60
C VAL A 386 -5.94 24.03 9.63
N ASP A 387 -4.70 23.89 9.23
CA ASP A 387 -3.53 24.11 10.07
C ASP A 387 -2.55 25.02 9.33
N LEU A 388 -2.33 26.22 9.87
CA LEU A 388 -1.35 27.17 9.37
C LEU A 388 -0.32 27.42 10.46
N ARG A 389 0.92 27.00 10.23
CA ARG A 389 2.01 27.11 11.18
C ARG A 389 3.22 27.78 10.58
N SER A 390 3.91 28.57 11.41
CA SER A 390 5.26 29.02 11.08
C SER A 390 6.25 27.87 11.21
N ASN A 391 7.06 27.63 10.17
CA ASN A 391 8.11 26.61 10.18
C ASN A 391 9.37 27.04 10.90
N GLN A 392 9.54 28.34 11.10
CA GLN A 392 10.71 28.94 11.72
C GLN A 392 10.27 30.06 12.65
N ALA A 393 11.05 30.27 13.69
CA ALA A 393 10.86 31.43 14.54
C ALA A 393 11.06 32.69 13.71
N ILE A 394 10.09 33.60 13.78
CA ILE A 394 10.12 34.90 13.10
C ILE A 394 10.78 35.90 14.05
N PHE A 395 11.83 36.53 13.61
CA PHE A 395 12.57 37.53 14.37
C PHE A 395 12.28 38.95 13.81
N PRO A 396 11.22 39.63 14.25
CA PRO A 396 10.77 40.86 13.64
C PRO A 396 11.79 42.02 13.76
N PHE A 397 12.60 41.97 14.81
CA PHE A 397 13.56 43.02 15.11
C PHE A 397 15.02 42.66 14.80
N ARG A 398 15.23 41.54 14.11
CA ARG A 398 16.58 41.05 13.75
C ARG A 398 17.08 41.71 12.49
N THR A 399 17.52 42.99 12.62
CA THR A 399 18.27 43.69 11.59
C THR A 399 19.75 43.37 11.71
N LYS A 400 20.53 43.50 10.62
CA LYS A 400 22.00 43.28 10.62
C LYS A 400 22.67 44.09 11.74
N LYS A 401 22.33 45.39 11.87
CA LYS A 401 22.84 46.28 12.90
C LYS A 401 22.54 45.86 14.33
N ASN A 402 21.29 45.40 14.60
CA ASN A 402 20.88 44.95 15.93
C ASN A 402 21.51 43.62 16.29
N PHE A 403 21.69 42.72 15.32
CA PHE A 403 22.29 41.42 15.52
C PHE A 403 23.80 41.54 15.81
N GLU A 404 24.53 42.32 15.05
CA GLU A 404 25.98 42.61 15.26
C GLU A 404 26.24 43.25 16.62
N LYS A 405 25.34 44.11 17.10
CA LYS A 405 25.44 44.73 18.43
C LYS A 405 25.00 43.83 19.57
N ASN A 406 24.60 42.57 19.30
CA ASN A 406 24.08 41.64 20.28
C ASN A 406 22.90 42.17 21.12
N ASN A 407 22.04 42.99 20.50
CA ASN A 407 20.94 43.64 21.17
C ASN A 407 19.85 42.60 21.56
N LEU A 408 19.38 42.64 22.79
CA LEU A 408 18.33 41.75 23.30
C LEU A 408 17.06 41.76 22.44
N ILE A 409 16.67 42.89 21.88
CA ILE A 409 15.50 43.06 21.01
C ILE A 409 15.63 42.13 19.76
N SER A 410 16.85 41.94 19.26
CA SER A 410 17.08 41.08 18.09
C SER A 410 16.85 39.58 18.37
N ARG A 411 16.74 39.21 19.63
CA ARG A 411 16.51 37.81 20.09
C ARG A 411 15.02 37.52 20.35
N ILE A 412 14.16 38.55 20.20
CA ILE A 412 12.69 38.33 20.28
C ILE A 412 12.24 37.61 19.03
N ASN A 413 11.55 36.51 19.24
CA ASN A 413 10.98 35.70 18.16
C ASN A 413 9.53 35.35 18.49
N PHE A 414 8.77 34.98 17.45
CA PHE A 414 7.42 34.47 17.60
C PHE A 414 7.12 33.41 16.55
N THR A 415 6.24 32.50 16.90
CA THR A 415 5.85 31.33 16.08
C THR A 415 4.33 31.22 16.01
N PRO A 416 3.65 32.10 15.23
CA PRO A 416 2.20 32.07 15.16
C PRO A 416 1.67 30.80 14.55
N ALA A 417 0.53 30.35 15.06
CA ALA A 417 -0.20 29.21 14.54
C ALA A 417 -1.70 29.51 14.51
N PHE A 418 -2.38 28.97 13.52
CA PHE A 418 -3.83 28.97 13.40
C PHE A 418 -4.30 27.55 13.06
N GLN A 419 -5.35 27.08 13.73
CA GLN A 419 -5.96 25.80 13.51
C GLN A 419 -7.49 25.96 13.52
N SER A 420 -8.16 25.34 12.57
CA SER A 420 -9.60 25.18 12.59
C SER A 420 -9.95 23.70 12.44
N ARG A 421 -10.92 23.22 13.20
CA ARG A 421 -11.41 21.86 13.17
C ARG A 421 -12.91 21.85 13.12
N THR A 422 -13.45 20.92 12.34
CA THR A 422 -14.88 20.64 12.28
C THR A 422 -15.07 19.15 12.38
N GLU A 423 -15.71 18.66 13.41
CA GLU A 423 -16.00 17.24 13.63
C GLU A 423 -17.49 17.00 13.41
N VAL A 424 -17.79 15.91 12.73
CA VAL A 424 -19.15 15.39 12.52
C VAL A 424 -19.20 14.02 13.16
N HIS A 425 -20.11 13.81 14.08
CA HIS A 425 -20.37 12.53 14.71
C HIS A 425 -21.69 11.97 14.21
N THR A 426 -21.67 10.75 13.67
CA THR A 426 -22.86 10.09 13.12
C THR A 426 -22.69 8.57 13.16
N ASN A 427 -23.62 7.83 12.58
CA ASN A 427 -23.53 6.38 12.42
C ASN A 427 -23.55 6.01 10.93
N ASP A 428 -23.07 4.81 10.59
CA ASP A 428 -23.03 4.29 9.21
C ASP A 428 -24.40 4.40 8.51
N SER A 429 -25.48 4.11 9.22
CA SER A 429 -26.85 4.17 8.69
C SER A 429 -27.37 5.57 8.37
N LEU A 430 -26.78 6.60 8.97
CA LEU A 430 -27.15 8.00 8.77
C LEU A 430 -26.23 8.73 7.78
N MET A 431 -25.15 8.09 7.32
CA MET A 431 -24.25 8.66 6.33
C MET A 431 -25.01 9.05 5.06
N PHE A 432 -24.65 10.20 4.50
CA PHE A 432 -25.25 10.80 3.30
C PHE A 432 -26.74 11.20 3.46
N THR A 433 -27.27 11.25 4.68
CA THR A 433 -28.58 11.84 4.99
C THR A 433 -28.41 13.24 5.61
N SER A 434 -29.49 14.03 5.65
CA SER A 434 -29.46 15.34 6.33
C SER A 434 -29.12 15.24 7.82
N LYS A 435 -29.49 14.13 8.45
CA LYS A 435 -29.24 13.85 9.88
C LYS A 435 -27.75 13.63 10.19
N MET A 436 -26.91 13.42 9.18
CA MET A 436 -25.47 13.32 9.36
C MET A 436 -24.87 14.57 10.01
N PHE A 437 -25.49 15.74 9.81
CA PHE A 437 -24.99 17.02 10.31
C PHE A 437 -25.67 17.49 11.62
N ASP A 438 -26.45 16.65 12.28
CA ASP A 438 -27.14 17.03 13.52
C ASP A 438 -26.16 17.26 14.70
N ASP A 439 -25.05 16.49 14.74
CA ASP A 439 -23.96 16.67 15.73
C ASP A 439 -22.67 17.17 15.07
N VAL A 440 -22.72 18.40 14.58
CA VAL A 440 -21.52 19.11 14.07
C VAL A 440 -20.90 19.92 15.18
N ARG A 441 -19.60 19.71 15.40
CA ARG A 441 -18.79 20.41 16.38
C ARG A 441 -17.67 21.14 15.65
N ALA A 442 -17.70 22.46 15.67
CA ALA A 442 -16.74 23.29 14.96
C ALA A 442 -16.10 24.31 15.90
N GLY A 443 -14.85 24.63 15.60
CA GLY A 443 -14.12 25.63 16.31
C GLY A 443 -12.81 26.01 15.60
N ALA A 444 -12.22 27.10 16.07
CA ALA A 444 -10.88 27.49 15.63
C ALA A 444 -10.05 27.94 16.83
N PHE A 445 -8.76 27.75 16.70
CA PHE A 445 -7.76 28.15 17.67
C PHE A 445 -6.64 28.92 16.97
N TYR A 446 -6.17 29.99 17.55
CA TYR A 446 -4.94 30.63 17.13
C TYR A 446 -4.06 30.98 18.32
N SER A 447 -2.76 30.93 18.08
CA SER A 447 -1.78 31.29 19.11
C SER A 447 -0.68 32.18 18.51
N ALA A 448 -0.21 33.10 19.30
CA ALA A 448 0.88 34.01 19.00
C ALA A 448 1.91 34.04 20.13
N PRO A 449 2.66 32.93 20.34
CA PRO A 449 3.70 32.87 21.34
C PRO A 449 4.87 33.77 20.95
N VAL A 450 5.23 34.70 21.83
CA VAL A 450 6.40 35.53 21.74
C VAL A 450 7.42 35.04 22.75
N GLN A 451 8.65 34.87 22.32
CA GLN A 451 9.74 34.38 23.15
C GLN A 451 10.95 35.31 23.05
N LEU A 452 11.66 35.45 24.16
CA LEU A 452 12.94 36.16 24.22
C LEU A 452 14.02 35.14 24.59
N ASP A 453 14.96 34.88 23.69
CA ASP A 453 16.13 34.05 23.98
C ASP A 453 17.13 34.85 24.82
N LEU A 454 16.83 35.02 26.13
CA LEU A 454 17.59 35.89 27.03
C LEU A 454 19.02 35.38 27.22
N VAL A 455 19.14 34.08 27.53
CA VAL A 455 20.41 33.38 27.61
C VAL A 455 20.28 32.09 26.85
N GLN A 456 21.24 31.79 25.98
CA GLN A 456 21.30 30.52 25.23
C GLN A 456 22.75 30.06 25.14
N SER A 457 23.07 29.00 25.83
CA SER A 457 24.31 28.28 25.72
C SER A 457 24.04 26.81 25.36
N SER A 458 25.08 26.04 25.12
CA SER A 458 24.96 24.61 24.79
C SER A 458 24.29 23.77 25.87
N PHE A 459 24.41 24.20 27.13
CA PHE A 459 23.91 23.43 28.26
C PHE A 459 22.93 24.19 29.17
N PHE A 460 22.70 25.50 28.92
CA PHE A 460 21.81 26.32 29.73
C PHE A 460 21.06 27.33 28.89
N SER A 461 19.76 27.48 29.13
CA SER A 461 18.95 28.53 28.49
C SER A 461 17.93 29.14 29.46
N ILE A 462 17.66 30.41 29.28
CA ILE A 462 16.57 31.16 29.93
C ILE A 462 15.74 31.80 28.83
N THR A 463 14.47 31.45 28.79
CA THR A 463 13.54 31.90 27.76
C THR A 463 12.24 32.38 28.39
N PRO A 464 12.12 33.70 28.66
CA PRO A 464 10.83 34.30 28.93
C PRO A 464 9.91 34.17 27.73
N ARG A 465 8.65 33.87 28.00
CA ARG A 465 7.62 33.71 26.97
C ARG A 465 6.34 34.41 27.36
N PHE A 466 5.65 34.91 26.35
CA PHE A 466 4.29 35.41 26.44
C PHE A 466 3.50 34.79 25.28
N SER A 467 2.37 34.17 25.53
CA SER A 467 1.48 33.63 24.52
C SER A 467 0.11 34.24 24.64
N TYR A 468 -0.38 34.80 23.54
CA TYR A 468 -1.78 35.14 23.38
C TYR A 468 -2.47 34.05 22.57
N GLU A 469 -3.58 33.54 23.09
CA GLU A 469 -4.35 32.44 22.53
C GLU A 469 -5.80 32.89 22.37
N GLY A 470 -6.39 32.57 21.22
CA GLY A 470 -7.79 32.86 20.97
C GLY A 470 -8.50 31.60 20.45
N TYR A 471 -9.75 31.46 20.87
CA TYR A 471 -10.61 30.34 20.57
C TYR A 471 -11.91 30.83 19.98
N PHE A 472 -12.39 30.19 18.92
CA PHE A 472 -13.71 30.40 18.38
C PHE A 472 -14.54 29.13 18.58
N PHE A 473 -15.74 29.29 19.10
CA PHE A 473 -16.73 28.22 19.28
C PHE A 473 -18.00 28.55 18.53
N THR A 474 -18.66 27.53 17.99
CA THR A 474 -19.96 27.67 17.31
C THR A 474 -21.14 27.42 18.22
N LYS A 475 -20.89 26.93 19.42
CA LYS A 475 -21.94 26.62 20.41
C LYS A 475 -21.48 27.04 21.82
N LYS A 476 -22.44 27.60 22.56
CA LYS A 476 -22.32 27.82 24.01
C LYS A 476 -23.29 26.89 24.73
N TYR A 477 -22.85 26.33 25.84
CA TYR A 477 -23.66 25.42 26.65
C TYR A 477 -24.04 26.12 27.97
N ASN A 478 -25.33 26.07 28.32
CA ASN A 478 -25.84 26.50 29.61
C ASN A 478 -26.30 25.25 30.38
N TYR A 479 -25.95 25.20 31.64
CA TYR A 479 -26.26 24.11 32.53
C TYR A 479 -27.28 24.59 33.58
N SER A 480 -28.27 23.75 33.89
CA SER A 480 -29.25 24.01 34.92
C SER A 480 -29.65 22.72 35.61
N TRP A 481 -29.78 22.77 36.92
CA TRP A 481 -30.30 21.66 37.71
C TRP A 481 -31.85 21.70 37.66
N LYS A 482 -32.45 20.58 37.37
CA LYS A 482 -33.90 20.38 37.49
C LYS A 482 -34.19 19.57 38.73
N GLU A 483 -34.82 20.18 39.74
CA GLU A 483 -35.19 19.54 40.99
C GLU A 483 -36.23 18.41 40.79
N ASP A 484 -37.18 18.58 39.85
CA ASP A 484 -38.24 17.62 39.60
C ASP A 484 -37.76 16.28 39.03
N ASP A 485 -36.64 16.29 38.31
CA ASP A 485 -36.10 15.12 37.61
C ASP A 485 -34.77 14.64 38.24
N ASP A 486 -34.26 15.35 39.28
CA ASP A 486 -32.88 15.13 39.84
C ASP A 486 -31.82 15.06 38.75
N LEU A 487 -31.91 15.94 37.75
CA LEU A 487 -31.07 15.87 36.54
C LEU A 487 -30.40 17.18 36.19
N LEU A 488 -29.11 17.12 35.89
CA LEU A 488 -28.36 18.23 35.29
C LEU A 488 -28.71 18.34 33.81
N VAL A 489 -29.38 19.40 33.41
CA VAL A 489 -29.81 19.67 32.02
C VAL A 489 -28.75 20.55 31.35
N LYS A 490 -28.32 20.13 30.17
CA LYS A 490 -27.39 20.86 29.31
C LYS A 490 -28.17 21.36 28.07
N THR A 491 -28.23 22.67 27.87
CA THR A 491 -28.83 23.30 26.70
C THR A 491 -27.76 23.94 25.84
N ALA A 492 -27.87 23.77 24.51
CA ALA A 492 -26.95 24.36 23.55
C ALA A 492 -27.54 25.63 22.93
N GLN A 493 -26.76 26.65 22.80
CA GLN A 493 -27.08 27.89 22.08
C GLN A 493 -26.11 28.06 20.94
N ASP A 494 -26.62 28.11 19.72
CA ASP A 494 -25.80 28.33 18.52
C ASP A 494 -25.37 29.79 18.42
N GLY A 495 -24.15 30.02 17.94
CA GLY A 495 -23.58 31.35 17.76
C GLY A 495 -22.07 31.29 17.53
N ILE A 496 -21.47 32.40 17.20
CA ILE A 496 -20.01 32.52 17.12
C ILE A 496 -19.51 33.22 18.37
N TYR A 497 -18.77 32.49 19.19
CA TYR A 497 -18.24 32.94 20.44
C TYR A 497 -16.71 33.03 20.38
N HIS A 498 -16.12 34.18 20.66
CA HIS A 498 -14.68 34.37 20.72
C HIS A 498 -14.23 34.43 22.17
N LEU A 499 -13.37 33.52 22.54
CA LEU A 499 -12.70 33.45 23.84
C LEU A 499 -11.21 33.74 23.67
N TYR A 500 -10.60 34.33 24.66
CA TYR A 500 -9.17 34.59 24.62
C TYR A 500 -8.51 34.23 25.96
N ASP A 501 -7.24 33.93 25.86
CA ASP A 501 -6.38 33.69 27.01
C ASP A 501 -4.99 34.24 26.73
N TYR A 502 -4.27 34.54 27.76
CA TYR A 502 -2.87 34.87 27.66
C TYR A 502 -2.10 34.19 28.80
N ASN A 503 -0.95 33.72 28.48
CA ASN A 503 -0.04 33.01 29.37
C ASN A 503 1.33 33.68 29.29
N ALA A 504 1.90 34.03 30.41
CA ALA A 504 3.29 34.47 30.47
C ALA A 504 4.05 33.56 31.41
N GLY A 505 5.28 33.29 31.10
CA GLY A 505 6.11 32.44 31.94
C GLY A 505 7.59 32.53 31.58
N VAL A 506 8.39 31.90 32.39
CA VAL A 506 9.82 31.76 32.15
C VAL A 506 10.19 30.28 32.14
N ASN A 507 10.92 29.90 31.10
CA ASN A 507 11.45 28.53 30.98
C ASN A 507 12.96 28.55 31.23
N PHE A 508 13.41 27.83 32.24
CA PHE A 508 14.80 27.59 32.53
C PHE A 508 15.14 26.18 32.12
N ARG A 509 16.18 25.98 31.32
CA ARG A 509 16.63 24.64 30.94
C ARG A 509 18.11 24.48 31.27
N LEU A 510 18.43 23.36 31.86
CA LEU A 510 19.79 22.93 32.16
C LEU A 510 19.96 21.49 31.62
N ASN A 511 20.87 21.29 30.68
CA ASN A 511 21.13 20.00 30.05
C ASN A 511 22.62 19.78 29.74
N PRO A 512 23.48 19.66 30.78
CA PRO A 512 24.89 19.33 30.58
C PRO A 512 25.03 17.88 30.05
N ILE A 513 26.08 17.64 29.29
CA ILE A 513 26.40 16.30 28.77
C ILE A 513 27.69 15.83 29.42
N PHE A 514 27.63 14.68 30.07
CA PHE A 514 28.78 14.04 30.70
C PHE A 514 29.20 12.82 29.89
N TYR A 515 30.49 12.68 29.66
CA TYR A 515 31.07 11.58 28.94
C TYR A 515 31.94 10.76 29.86
N GLY A 516 31.60 9.49 30.05
CA GLY A 516 32.43 8.50 30.75
C GLY A 516 33.04 7.53 29.73
N LEU A 517 34.32 7.28 29.81
CA LEU A 517 35.01 6.27 29.02
C LEU A 517 35.81 5.36 29.97
N PHE A 518 35.36 4.11 30.07
CA PHE A 518 36.00 3.08 30.88
C PHE A 518 36.73 2.12 29.96
N GLN A 519 38.03 2.01 30.09
CA GLN A 519 38.85 1.13 29.28
C GLN A 519 39.18 -0.16 30.02
N PHE A 520 39.18 -1.27 29.33
CA PHE A 520 39.45 -2.61 29.88
C PHE A 520 40.62 -3.27 29.14
N ASN A 521 41.44 -4.03 29.87
CA ASN A 521 42.49 -4.86 29.30
C ASN A 521 41.94 -6.20 28.74
N SER A 522 40.67 -6.28 28.43
CA SER A 522 40.03 -7.49 27.91
C SER A 522 40.17 -7.54 26.38
N GLU A 523 40.45 -8.73 25.84
CA GLU A 523 40.46 -8.95 24.40
C GLU A 523 39.04 -8.79 23.77
N LYS A 524 37.97 -9.11 24.53
CA LYS A 524 36.59 -9.08 24.00
C LYS A 524 35.96 -7.69 24.08
N VAL A 525 36.13 -7.02 25.22
CA VAL A 525 35.55 -5.68 25.47
C VAL A 525 36.71 -4.72 25.73
N LYS A 526 36.91 -3.77 24.84
CA LYS A 526 38.02 -2.80 24.92
C LYS A 526 37.66 -1.59 25.76
N ALA A 527 36.44 -1.09 25.61
CA ALA A 527 35.97 0.07 26.33
C ALA A 527 34.43 0.10 26.47
N VAL A 528 33.97 0.76 27.54
CA VAL A 528 32.58 1.18 27.70
C VAL A 528 32.51 2.69 27.65
N ARG A 529 31.68 3.22 26.76
CA ARG A 529 31.36 4.64 26.70
C ARG A 529 29.97 4.83 27.31
N HIS A 530 29.88 5.71 28.29
CA HIS A 530 28.64 6.15 28.89
C HIS A 530 28.46 7.64 28.59
N VAL A 531 27.34 7.99 27.97
CA VAL A 531 26.91 9.39 27.81
C VAL A 531 25.73 9.59 28.73
N PHE A 532 25.88 10.51 29.67
CA PHE A 532 24.86 10.88 30.65
C PHE A 532 24.45 12.33 30.43
N GLU A 533 23.17 12.54 30.14
CA GLU A 533 22.59 13.85 29.87
C GLU A 533 21.44 14.12 30.82
N PRO A 534 21.70 14.68 32.04
CA PRO A 534 20.64 15.10 32.93
C PRO A 534 20.01 16.40 32.37
N LYS A 535 18.70 16.37 32.23
CA LYS A 535 17.90 17.49 31.73
C LYS A 535 16.96 17.98 32.83
N PHE A 536 17.13 19.21 33.22
CA PHE A 536 16.25 19.87 34.15
C PHE A 536 15.57 21.03 33.42
N SER A 537 14.24 21.03 33.43
CA SER A 537 13.45 22.10 32.84
C SER A 537 12.49 22.65 33.87
N TYR A 538 12.78 23.83 34.38
CA TYR A 538 11.86 24.52 35.28
C TYR A 538 11.05 25.52 34.46
N THR A 539 9.74 25.36 34.51
CA THR A 539 8.78 26.25 33.86
C THR A 539 7.92 26.89 34.95
N TYR A 540 7.87 28.20 34.94
CA TYR A 540 6.98 28.97 35.78
C TYR A 540 6.03 29.79 34.94
N ASN A 541 4.73 29.65 35.17
CA ASN A 541 3.68 30.40 34.52
C ASN A 541 3.01 31.36 35.50
N PHE A 542 2.79 32.58 35.00
CA PHE A 542 2.05 33.62 35.75
C PHE A 542 0.56 33.47 35.40
N ASP A 543 -0.28 33.69 36.41
CA ASP A 543 -1.71 33.74 36.20
C ASP A 543 -2.17 35.22 36.19
N PHE A 544 -2.80 35.62 35.12
CA PHE A 544 -3.28 36.98 34.93
C PHE A 544 -4.81 37.05 34.75
N LEU A 545 -5.50 35.94 34.65
CA LEU A 545 -6.91 35.84 34.34
C LEU A 545 -7.65 34.93 35.32
N ASP A 546 -8.92 35.32 35.57
CA ASP A 546 -9.84 34.45 36.27
C ASP A 546 -10.03 33.14 35.50
N GLN A 547 -9.67 32.03 36.12
CA GLN A 547 -9.71 30.70 35.55
C GLN A 547 -11.12 30.19 35.28
N GLN A 548 -12.09 30.65 36.04
CA GLN A 548 -13.48 30.23 35.93
C GLN A 548 -14.30 31.11 34.99
N ARG A 549 -13.72 32.12 34.36
CA ARG A 549 -14.38 33.08 33.47
C ARG A 549 -15.29 32.44 32.40
N TYR A 550 -14.97 31.25 31.94
CA TYR A 550 -15.72 30.50 30.91
C TYR A 550 -16.44 29.27 31.46
N TYR A 551 -16.57 29.22 32.78
CA TYR A 551 -17.23 28.13 33.48
C TYR A 551 -18.47 28.65 34.20
N GLN A 552 -19.44 27.78 34.36
CA GLN A 552 -20.67 28.01 35.10
C GLN A 552 -20.67 27.12 36.33
N GLU A 553 -20.84 27.69 37.49
CA GLU A 553 -21.13 26.95 38.73
C GLU A 553 -22.61 26.55 38.75
N VAL A 554 -22.86 25.29 38.93
CA VAL A 554 -24.22 24.76 38.94
C VAL A 554 -24.28 23.55 39.89
N GLN A 555 -25.44 23.31 40.52
CA GLN A 555 -25.68 22.10 41.29
C GLN A 555 -25.61 20.86 40.36
N ASP A 556 -24.95 19.78 40.79
CA ASP A 556 -24.71 18.56 40.04
C ASP A 556 -25.19 17.29 40.71
N ASP A 557 -25.69 17.38 41.94
CA ASP A 557 -26.28 16.25 42.63
C ASP A 557 -27.45 16.68 43.56
N PRO A 558 -28.31 15.73 44.00
CA PRO A 558 -29.46 16.01 44.86
C PRO A 558 -29.07 16.54 46.26
N SER A 559 -27.81 16.42 46.68
CA SER A 559 -27.34 16.93 47.96
C SER A 559 -27.07 18.44 47.97
N GLY A 560 -27.21 19.11 46.85
CA GLY A 560 -26.90 20.52 46.67
C GLY A 560 -25.43 20.82 46.41
N ARG A 561 -24.62 19.81 46.11
CA ARG A 561 -23.23 20.00 45.71
C ARG A 561 -23.16 20.76 44.36
N THR A 562 -22.31 21.78 44.33
CA THR A 562 -22.06 22.54 43.10
C THR A 562 -20.76 22.12 42.43
N ALA A 563 -20.69 22.23 41.14
CA ALA A 563 -19.49 22.00 40.35
C ALA A 563 -19.41 23.02 39.20
N TYR A 564 -18.20 23.23 38.70
CA TYR A 564 -17.92 24.15 37.59
C TYR A 564 -17.91 23.39 36.28
N TYR A 565 -18.80 23.77 35.35
CA TYR A 565 -18.93 23.19 34.03
C TYR A 565 -18.51 24.17 32.94
N SER A 566 -17.66 23.76 32.04
CA SER A 566 -17.23 24.57 30.90
C SER A 566 -18.41 24.87 29.97
N GLN A 567 -18.69 26.15 29.74
CA GLN A 567 -19.73 26.59 28.80
C GLN A 567 -19.35 26.40 27.35
N TYR A 568 -18.09 26.08 27.02
CA TYR A 568 -17.55 26.03 25.66
C TYR A 568 -16.76 24.76 25.37
N ASN A 569 -17.08 23.68 26.05
CA ASN A 569 -16.49 22.39 25.72
C ASN A 569 -17.36 21.67 24.69
N ASN A 570 -16.97 21.73 23.42
CA ASN A 570 -17.65 21.05 22.31
C ASN A 570 -16.96 19.73 21.88
N GLY A 571 -15.96 19.28 22.63
CA GLY A 571 -15.19 18.06 22.30
C GLY A 571 -14.03 18.29 21.34
N VAL A 572 -14.05 19.38 20.54
CA VAL A 572 -12.97 19.72 19.59
C VAL A 572 -11.91 20.59 20.23
N TYR A 573 -12.35 21.63 20.93
CA TYR A 573 -11.54 22.49 21.78
C TYR A 573 -12.18 22.61 23.14
N THR A 574 -11.35 22.80 24.15
CA THR A 574 -11.81 23.10 25.51
C THR A 574 -11.56 24.58 25.79
N ALA A 575 -12.52 25.25 26.41
CA ALA A 575 -12.33 26.62 26.83
C ALA A 575 -11.10 26.74 27.74
N PRO A 576 -10.38 27.84 27.65
CA PRO A 576 -9.32 28.13 28.62
C PRO A 576 -9.89 28.22 30.02
N GLY A 577 -9.09 27.87 31.03
CA GLY A 577 -9.52 27.89 32.41
C GLY A 577 -9.63 26.49 33.04
N SER A 578 -10.22 26.44 34.24
CA SER A 578 -10.31 25.21 35.03
C SER A 578 -11.67 25.09 35.73
N SER A 579 -12.18 23.87 35.81
CA SER A 579 -13.38 23.53 36.59
C SER A 579 -13.14 23.54 38.11
N THR A 580 -11.89 23.56 38.54
CA THR A 580 -11.56 23.62 39.99
C THR A 580 -11.21 25.06 40.36
N PRO A 581 -11.78 25.60 41.45
CA PRO A 581 -11.36 26.87 42.00
C PRO A 581 -9.96 26.69 42.64
N SER A 582 -8.97 26.60 41.76
CA SER A 582 -7.58 26.60 42.24
C SER A 582 -7.07 28.01 42.31
N ASN A 583 -6.02 28.23 43.09
CA ASN A 583 -5.35 29.52 43.30
C ASN A 583 -4.67 30.07 42.05
N GLY A 584 -5.37 29.99 40.89
CA GLY A 584 -4.91 30.49 39.63
C GLY A 584 -4.07 29.52 38.82
N ARG A 585 -3.80 29.86 37.54
CA ARG A 585 -2.85 29.16 36.66
C ARG A 585 -1.39 29.39 37.04
N LYS A 586 -1.14 30.10 38.16
CA LYS A 586 0.18 30.19 38.68
C LYS A 586 0.66 28.79 39.00
N TRP A 587 1.61 28.32 38.24
CA TRP A 587 2.17 27.00 38.45
C TRP A 587 3.65 26.95 38.11
N GLY A 588 4.39 26.32 38.97
CA GLY A 588 5.77 26.01 38.75
C GLY A 588 5.97 24.50 38.62
N SER A 589 6.56 24.05 37.53
CA SER A 589 6.89 22.64 37.35
C SER A 589 8.37 22.45 37.03
N LEU A 590 8.95 21.41 37.66
CA LEU A 590 10.30 20.96 37.40
C LEU A 590 10.24 19.62 36.68
N GLY A 591 10.50 19.64 35.35
CA GLY A 591 10.72 18.45 34.58
C GLY A 591 12.13 17.93 34.81
N ILE A 592 12.24 16.64 35.04
CA ILE A 592 13.50 15.92 35.26
C ILE A 592 13.57 14.81 34.21
N ALA A 593 14.62 14.80 33.40
CA ALA A 593 14.93 13.68 32.51
C ALA A 593 16.42 13.34 32.68
N LEU A 594 16.70 12.07 32.83
CA LEU A 594 18.05 11.55 32.95
C LEU A 594 18.27 10.59 31.80
N ASP A 595 18.85 11.08 30.72
CA ASP A 595 19.06 10.30 29.52
C ASP A 595 20.46 9.65 29.57
N ASN A 596 20.50 8.36 29.31
CA ASN A 596 21.72 7.60 29.32
C ASN A 596 21.87 6.80 28.04
N ASN A 597 23.07 6.84 27.45
CA ASN A 597 23.46 6.01 26.33
C ASN A 597 24.71 5.23 26.70
N ILE A 598 24.67 3.91 26.54
CA ILE A 598 25.78 3.02 26.91
C ILE A 598 26.21 2.19 25.69
N GLU A 599 27.43 2.43 25.26
CA GLU A 599 28.05 1.75 24.12
C GLU A 599 29.27 0.93 24.55
N LEU A 600 29.39 -0.29 24.05
CA LEU A 600 30.59 -1.10 24.17
C LEU A 600 31.44 -0.98 22.90
N LYS A 601 32.74 -0.87 23.05
CA LYS A 601 33.71 -1.13 22.01
C LYS A 601 34.18 -2.58 22.14
N ILE A 602 33.70 -3.46 21.26
CA ILE A 602 33.97 -4.90 21.28
C ILE A 602 34.80 -5.28 20.07
N ARG A 603 35.61 -6.35 20.19
CA ARG A 603 36.38 -6.88 19.08
C ARG A 603 35.44 -7.32 17.94
N ASP A 604 35.80 -6.97 16.71
CA ASP A 604 35.07 -7.47 15.54
C ASP A 604 35.66 -8.82 15.12
N ASN A 605 34.86 -9.89 15.25
CA ASN A 605 35.30 -11.24 14.90
C ASN A 605 35.49 -11.47 13.39
N LYS A 606 35.20 -10.47 12.57
CA LYS A 606 35.51 -10.54 11.12
C LYS A 606 36.99 -10.44 10.80
N TYR A 607 37.79 -9.91 11.72
CA TYR A 607 39.23 -9.75 11.53
C TYR A 607 40.00 -10.89 12.24
N THR A 608 40.85 -11.59 11.48
CA THR A 608 41.76 -12.62 12.02
C THR A 608 42.95 -11.96 12.73
N LYS A 609 43.80 -12.78 13.40
CA LYS A 609 45.06 -12.27 14.00
C LYS A 609 46.01 -11.73 12.93
N GLU A 610 46.03 -12.30 11.74
CA GLU A 610 46.87 -11.88 10.62
C GLU A 610 46.42 -10.53 10.04
N ASP A 611 45.12 -10.32 9.86
CA ASP A 611 44.55 -9.02 9.47
C ASP A 611 44.89 -7.92 10.49
N SER A 612 45.02 -8.29 11.79
CA SER A 612 45.36 -7.35 12.84
C SER A 612 46.84 -6.86 12.82
N LEU A 613 47.77 -7.68 12.33
CA LEU A 613 49.15 -7.28 12.13
C LEU A 613 49.33 -6.31 10.94
N VAL A 614 48.60 -6.56 9.86
CA VAL A 614 48.61 -5.67 8.68
C VAL A 614 47.97 -4.31 9.00
N LEU A 615 46.98 -4.27 9.90
CA LEU A 615 46.35 -3.02 10.36
C LEU A 615 47.26 -2.22 11.32
N GLU A 616 48.16 -2.88 12.06
CA GLU A 616 49.15 -2.22 12.92
C GLU A 616 50.29 -1.57 12.10
N GLU A 617 50.59 -2.09 10.90
CA GLU A 617 51.66 -1.57 10.03
C GLU A 617 51.22 -0.39 9.13
N GLY A 618 49.96 -0.11 8.96
CA GLY A 618 49.48 0.99 8.07
C GLY A 618 47.98 1.24 8.01
N GLY A 619 47.16 0.47 8.71
CA GLY A 619 45.72 0.59 8.72
C GLY A 619 45.18 1.36 9.93
N ARG A 620 43.97 1.91 9.84
CA ARG A 620 43.29 2.54 10.95
C ARG A 620 42.90 1.50 12.01
N LEU A 621 43.49 1.60 13.20
CA LEU A 621 43.13 0.78 14.40
C LEU A 621 41.62 0.74 14.74
N GLU A 622 40.87 1.68 14.25
CA GLU A 622 39.42 1.77 14.48
C GLU A 622 38.58 0.65 13.79
N GLU A 623 39.08 0.02 12.75
CA GLU A 623 38.37 -1.03 12.00
C GLU A 623 38.37 -2.40 12.72
N LYS A 624 39.28 -2.62 13.66
CA LYS A 624 39.38 -3.84 14.46
C LYS A 624 38.27 -4.02 15.51
N TYR A 625 37.58 -2.96 15.84
CA TYR A 625 36.57 -2.93 16.88
C TYR A 625 35.28 -2.37 16.32
N LYS A 626 34.14 -3.01 16.70
CA LYS A 626 32.82 -2.50 16.42
C LYS A 626 32.18 -1.92 17.68
N LYS A 627 31.29 -0.95 17.48
CA LYS A 627 30.50 -0.36 18.54
C LYS A 627 29.21 -1.16 18.70
N LEU A 628 28.90 -1.64 19.91
CA LEU A 628 27.64 -2.26 20.25
C LEU A 628 26.94 -1.37 21.25
N LYS A 629 25.79 -0.83 20.88
CA LYS A 629 24.95 -0.03 21.76
C LYS A 629 24.12 -0.98 22.63
N ILE A 630 24.48 -1.16 23.91
CA ILE A 630 23.69 -1.96 24.86
C ILE A 630 22.40 -1.21 25.16
N PHE A 631 22.52 0.07 25.52
CA PHE A 631 21.37 0.95 25.68
C PHE A 631 21.53 2.13 24.73
N GLU A 632 20.72 2.20 23.69
CA GLU A 632 20.58 3.42 22.88
C GLU A 632 19.90 4.52 23.69
N ALA A 633 18.99 4.13 24.57
CA ALA A 633 18.35 4.98 25.55
C ALA A 633 18.09 4.19 26.82
N LEU A 634 18.41 4.77 27.94
CA LEU A 634 18.00 4.38 29.29
C LEU A 634 17.58 5.67 29.99
N ASP A 635 16.31 6.03 29.81
CA ASP A 635 15.81 7.35 30.16
C ASP A 635 14.89 7.24 31.37
N PHE A 636 15.10 8.13 32.33
CA PHE A 636 14.25 8.30 33.50
C PHE A 636 13.58 9.66 33.39
N THR A 637 12.26 9.70 33.39
CA THR A 637 11.53 10.98 33.28
C THR A 637 10.48 11.10 34.38
N SER A 638 10.40 12.25 34.96
CA SER A 638 9.34 12.64 35.90
C SER A 638 9.14 14.16 35.88
N ASN A 639 8.10 14.61 36.51
CA ASN A 639 7.79 16.03 36.68
C ASN A 639 7.35 16.29 38.12
N TYR A 640 7.80 17.37 38.70
CA TYR A 640 7.37 17.81 40.02
C TYR A 640 6.63 19.15 39.89
N ASN A 641 5.38 19.19 40.35
CA ASN A 641 4.55 20.38 40.36
C ASN A 641 4.59 20.99 41.78
N PHE A 642 5.01 22.23 41.87
CA PHE A 642 5.17 22.92 43.16
C PHE A 642 3.83 23.44 43.70
N ASP A 643 2.87 23.69 42.84
CA ASP A 643 1.60 24.32 43.16
C ASP A 643 0.47 23.35 43.45
N ASP A 644 0.66 22.05 43.19
CA ASP A 644 -0.32 21.04 43.59
C ASP A 644 -0.32 20.81 45.09
N ASP A 645 -1.48 20.80 45.72
CA ASP A 645 -1.61 20.54 47.18
C ASP A 645 -1.27 19.10 47.54
N SER A 646 -1.46 18.18 46.62
CA SER A 646 -1.21 16.75 46.80
C SER A 646 -0.67 16.14 45.52
N PHE A 647 0.04 15.01 45.66
CA PHE A 647 0.57 14.24 44.51
C PHE A 647 1.52 15.04 43.58
N ARG A 648 2.32 15.92 44.17
CA ARG A 648 3.24 16.83 43.48
C ARG A 648 4.21 16.15 42.49
N LEU A 649 4.67 14.96 42.82
CA LEU A 649 5.58 14.19 41.97
C LEU A 649 4.76 13.34 40.97
N ALA A 650 4.95 13.58 39.69
CA ALA A 650 4.36 12.75 38.67
C ALA A 650 4.93 11.32 38.65
N PRO A 651 4.26 10.34 38.10
CA PRO A 651 4.81 9.00 37.90
C PRO A 651 6.20 9.03 37.24
N ILE A 652 7.10 8.21 37.75
CA ILE A 652 8.45 8.06 37.21
C ILE A 652 8.37 7.06 36.07
N VAL A 653 8.75 7.50 34.87
CA VAL A 653 8.76 6.64 33.69
C VAL A 653 10.19 6.29 33.32
N ILE A 654 10.47 5.00 33.28
CA ILE A 654 11.75 4.46 32.84
C ILE A 654 11.52 3.85 31.45
N THR A 655 12.25 4.37 30.47
CA THR A 655 12.23 3.84 29.11
C THR A 655 13.60 3.28 28.77
N THR A 656 13.64 2.03 28.31
CA THR A 656 14.88 1.44 27.81
C THR A 656 14.71 1.05 26.35
N ARG A 657 15.70 1.35 25.54
CA ARG A 657 15.79 0.91 24.15
C ARG A 657 17.16 0.30 23.90
N SER A 658 17.15 -0.92 23.41
CA SER A 658 18.35 -1.67 23.06
C SER A 658 18.20 -2.28 21.68
N ASN A 659 19.14 -1.98 20.78
CA ASN A 659 19.26 -2.64 19.49
C ASN A 659 20.54 -3.48 19.50
N LEU A 660 20.38 -4.78 19.75
CA LEU A 660 21.50 -5.71 19.84
C LEU A 660 21.80 -6.32 18.47
N GLY A 661 22.69 -5.66 17.74
CA GLY A 661 22.98 -5.98 16.35
C GLY A 661 21.86 -5.48 15.42
N SER A 662 21.76 -6.11 14.24
CA SER A 662 20.74 -5.77 13.23
C SER A 662 19.39 -6.46 13.45
N ASN A 663 19.31 -7.41 14.38
CA ASN A 663 18.25 -8.40 14.40
C ASN A 663 17.36 -8.35 15.65
N LEU A 664 17.85 -7.81 16.76
CA LEU A 664 17.13 -7.83 18.03
C LEU A 664 16.91 -6.41 18.55
N SER A 665 15.65 -6.02 18.70
CA SER A 665 15.25 -4.78 19.34
C SER A 665 14.45 -5.07 20.60
N ILE A 666 14.74 -4.36 21.68
CA ILE A 666 14.05 -4.48 22.96
C ILE A 666 13.67 -3.07 23.39
N ILE A 667 12.40 -2.85 23.61
CA ILE A 667 11.86 -1.59 24.14
C ILE A 667 11.05 -1.90 25.37
N ASN A 668 11.46 -1.34 26.50
CA ASN A 668 10.70 -1.44 27.75
C ASN A 668 10.30 -0.05 28.18
N ARG A 669 9.09 0.07 28.70
CA ARG A 669 8.59 1.27 29.36
C ARG A 669 7.91 0.86 30.66
N VAL A 670 8.45 1.30 31.78
CA VAL A 670 7.92 1.03 33.11
C VAL A 670 7.52 2.34 33.76
N THR A 671 6.31 2.40 34.23
CA THR A 671 5.77 3.57 34.96
C THR A 671 5.63 3.20 36.45
N PHE A 672 6.32 3.93 37.27
CA PHE A 672 6.25 3.80 38.72
C PHE A 672 5.39 4.92 39.29
N ASP A 673 4.44 4.57 40.15
CA ASP A 673 3.72 5.53 40.94
C ASP A 673 4.53 5.76 42.24
N PRO A 674 5.00 7.00 42.51
CA PRO A 674 5.76 7.30 43.69
C PRO A 674 4.93 7.27 44.98
N TYR A 675 3.60 7.17 44.88
CA TYR A 675 2.70 7.25 46.02
C TYR A 675 2.12 5.88 46.41
N ALA A 676 1.83 5.74 47.67
CA ALA A 676 1.16 4.58 48.24
C ALA A 676 -0.35 4.59 47.91
N ASN A 677 -1.01 3.46 48.08
CA ASN A 677 -2.46 3.31 48.01
C ASN A 677 -3.00 2.65 49.31
N ASN A 678 -4.30 2.77 49.52
CA ASN A 678 -5.04 2.12 50.62
C ASN A 678 -5.93 0.97 50.12
N GLY A 679 -5.69 0.47 48.92
CA GLY A 679 -6.50 -0.56 48.22
C GLY A 679 -7.58 -0.02 47.32
N SER A 680 -8.14 1.15 47.61
CA SER A 680 -9.19 1.77 46.77
C SER A 680 -8.74 3.08 46.13
N ASN A 681 -7.91 3.84 46.85
CA ASN A 681 -7.47 5.16 46.39
C ASN A 681 -5.97 5.36 46.62
N ARG A 682 -5.41 6.25 45.82
CA ARG A 682 -4.06 6.76 45.97
C ARG A 682 -4.01 7.69 47.18
N ILE A 683 -2.99 7.56 48.01
CA ILE A 683 -2.80 8.40 49.21
C ILE A 683 -1.54 9.24 49.07
N ASN A 684 -1.57 10.50 49.58
CA ASN A 684 -0.46 11.45 49.45
C ASN A 684 0.69 11.12 50.44
N LYS A 685 1.20 9.89 50.38
CA LYS A 685 2.40 9.41 51.05
C LYS A 685 3.29 8.67 50.11
N TYR A 686 4.58 8.90 50.13
CA TYR A 686 5.50 8.25 49.23
C TYR A 686 5.62 6.74 49.54
N PHE A 687 5.69 5.95 48.47
CA PHE A 687 5.76 4.50 48.58
C PHE A 687 7.14 3.99 49.04
N TRP A 688 8.21 4.74 48.72
CA TRP A 688 9.58 4.36 49.09
C TRP A 688 9.85 4.42 50.61
N GLU A 689 8.99 5.06 51.41
CA GLU A 689 9.04 5.00 52.85
C GLU A 689 8.73 3.60 53.41
N LYS A 690 8.13 2.72 52.57
CA LYS A 690 7.66 1.40 53.03
C LYS A 690 8.42 0.22 52.44
N SER A 691 8.83 0.20 51.16
CA SER A 691 9.29 -1.05 50.54
C SER A 691 10.03 -0.97 49.20
N SER A 692 10.14 0.15 48.53
CA SER A 692 10.82 0.24 47.20
C SER A 692 11.44 1.62 47.01
N PRO A 693 12.68 1.71 46.50
CA PRO A 693 13.36 3.00 46.33
C PRO A 693 12.79 3.88 45.19
N VAL A 694 11.95 3.35 44.33
CA VAL A 694 11.44 4.07 43.15
C VAL A 694 9.93 4.30 43.20
N GLY A 695 9.17 3.38 43.79
CA GLY A 695 7.71 3.44 43.83
C GLY A 695 7.04 2.11 43.46
N ARG A 696 5.72 2.13 43.35
CA ARG A 696 4.92 0.97 42.93
C ARG A 696 4.84 0.92 41.40
N ILE A 697 5.04 -0.24 40.81
CA ILE A 697 4.84 -0.41 39.35
C ILE A 697 3.34 -0.23 39.05
N ARG A 698 3.00 0.77 38.27
CA ARG A 698 1.65 1.07 37.76
C ARG A 698 1.40 0.38 36.42
N SER A 699 2.37 0.42 35.56
CA SER A 699 2.32 -0.27 34.29
C SER A 699 3.72 -0.59 33.78
N ALA A 700 3.85 -1.70 33.07
CA ALA A 700 5.06 -2.07 32.37
C ALA A 700 4.70 -2.61 30.99
N THR A 701 5.36 -2.12 29.96
CA THR A 701 5.26 -2.65 28.62
C THR A 701 6.62 -3.09 28.13
N THR A 702 6.70 -4.29 27.59
CA THR A 702 7.91 -4.84 26.95
C THR A 702 7.57 -5.24 25.55
N ASN A 703 8.29 -4.70 24.57
CA ASN A 703 8.22 -5.11 23.19
C ASN A 703 9.58 -5.66 22.78
N LEU A 704 9.61 -6.91 22.37
CA LEU A 704 10.79 -7.59 21.86
C LEU A 704 10.56 -7.93 20.39
N GLY A 705 11.35 -7.34 19.53
CA GLY A 705 11.34 -7.62 18.10
C GLY A 705 12.61 -8.36 17.71
N TYR A 706 12.46 -9.54 17.08
CA TYR A 706 13.56 -10.30 16.52
C TYR A 706 13.31 -10.56 15.05
N SER A 707 14.26 -10.20 14.20
CA SER A 707 14.13 -10.36 12.76
C SER A 707 15.34 -11.08 12.18
N LEU A 708 15.07 -12.11 11.39
CA LEU A 708 16.05 -12.85 10.62
C LEU A 708 15.69 -12.78 9.15
N VAL A 709 16.67 -12.44 8.32
CA VAL A 709 16.50 -12.42 6.88
C VAL A 709 17.64 -13.22 6.27
N GLY A 710 17.28 -14.21 5.46
CA GLY A 710 18.23 -14.98 4.68
C GLY A 710 18.89 -14.08 3.63
N LYS A 711 20.18 -14.28 3.38
CA LYS A 711 20.88 -13.52 2.33
C LYS A 711 20.40 -13.95 0.97
N SER A 712 19.94 -13.01 0.15
CA SER A 712 19.65 -13.26 -1.27
C SER A 712 20.97 -13.54 -2.02
N LYS A 713 20.88 -14.23 -3.14
CA LYS A 713 22.04 -14.44 -4.03
C LYS A 713 22.65 -13.13 -4.53
N SER A 714 21.83 -12.07 -4.65
CA SER A 714 22.26 -10.73 -5.05
C SER A 714 22.78 -9.86 -3.90
N GLY A 715 22.69 -10.34 -2.64
CA GLY A 715 23.05 -9.57 -1.44
C GLY A 715 22.13 -8.41 -1.08
N LYS A 716 21.05 -8.17 -1.85
CA LYS A 716 20.10 -7.07 -1.66
C LYS A 716 18.78 -7.57 -1.06
N THR A 717 18.14 -6.74 -0.26
CA THR A 717 16.77 -7.00 0.23
C THR A 717 15.75 -6.75 -0.89
N THR A 718 14.52 -7.27 -0.71
CA THR A 718 13.41 -7.03 -1.65
C THR A 718 13.13 -5.53 -1.82
N GLU A 719 13.13 -4.78 -0.74
CA GLU A 719 12.92 -3.33 -0.74
C GLU A 719 14.05 -2.59 -1.47
N GLU A 720 15.30 -2.96 -1.24
CA GLU A 720 16.46 -2.40 -1.96
C GLU A 720 16.40 -2.72 -3.45
N LYS A 721 15.98 -3.93 -3.83
CA LYS A 721 15.77 -4.31 -5.22
C LYS A 721 14.69 -3.45 -5.88
N LEU A 722 13.53 -3.30 -5.24
CA LEU A 722 12.41 -2.49 -5.74
C LEU A 722 12.80 -1.00 -5.88
N ASN A 723 13.57 -0.47 -4.93
CA ASN A 723 14.02 0.92 -4.96
C ASN A 723 15.16 1.17 -5.95
N SER A 724 15.95 0.15 -6.28
CA SER A 724 17.06 0.24 -7.25
C SER A 724 16.63 0.05 -8.71
N VAL A 725 15.34 -0.18 -8.97
CA VAL A 725 14.83 -0.37 -10.34
C VAL A 725 14.92 0.94 -11.10
N ASP A 726 15.57 0.87 -12.27
CA ASP A 726 15.62 1.99 -13.21
C ASP A 726 14.27 2.14 -13.93
N GLU A 727 13.47 3.08 -13.44
CA GLU A 727 12.11 3.32 -13.94
C GLU A 727 12.05 3.72 -15.41
N SER A 728 13.17 4.19 -15.98
CA SER A 728 13.22 4.60 -17.39
C SER A 728 13.07 3.44 -18.37
N LYS A 729 13.33 2.21 -17.92
CA LYS A 729 13.28 0.99 -18.74
C LYS A 729 11.91 0.31 -18.78
N TYR A 730 10.95 0.82 -18.01
CA TYR A 730 9.64 0.20 -17.87
C TYR A 730 8.55 1.03 -18.52
N SER A 731 7.57 0.37 -19.10
CA SER A 731 6.34 1.00 -19.61
C SER A 731 5.48 1.55 -18.47
N ASP A 732 4.58 2.48 -18.76
CA ASP A 732 3.67 3.04 -17.75
C ASP A 732 2.77 1.98 -17.09
N ALA A 733 2.47 0.88 -17.76
CA ALA A 733 1.72 -0.24 -17.21
C ALA A 733 2.56 -1.04 -16.19
N GLU A 734 3.82 -1.31 -16.49
CA GLU A 734 4.75 -1.99 -15.60
C GLU A 734 5.10 -1.13 -14.39
N LEU A 735 5.24 0.19 -14.58
CA LEU A 735 5.48 1.14 -13.49
C LEU A 735 4.34 1.14 -12.45
N ARG A 736 3.09 0.97 -12.87
CA ARG A 736 1.96 0.83 -11.92
C ARG A 736 2.11 -0.40 -11.04
N THR A 737 2.52 -1.52 -11.66
CA THR A 737 2.78 -2.76 -10.91
C THR A 737 3.96 -2.59 -9.98
N LEU A 738 5.01 -1.90 -10.44
CA LEU A 738 6.19 -1.58 -9.63
C LEU A 738 5.84 -0.66 -8.46
N TYR A 739 5.03 0.37 -8.68
CA TYR A 739 4.60 1.27 -7.60
C TYR A 739 3.70 0.54 -6.59
N ALA A 740 2.80 -0.31 -7.05
CA ALA A 740 2.01 -1.16 -6.16
C ALA A 740 2.89 -2.11 -5.33
N ALA A 741 3.95 -2.64 -5.93
CA ALA A 741 4.93 -3.47 -5.22
C ALA A 741 5.78 -2.65 -4.22
N LYS A 742 6.15 -1.41 -4.56
CA LYS A 742 6.86 -0.49 -3.63
C LYS A 742 5.99 -0.08 -2.45
N ASP A 743 4.71 0.15 -2.67
CA ASP A 743 3.76 0.49 -1.60
C ASP A 743 3.46 -0.69 -0.67
N ARG A 744 3.58 -1.92 -1.18
CA ARG A 744 3.32 -3.15 -0.44
C ARG A 744 4.41 -4.20 -0.69
N PRO A 745 5.66 -3.95 -0.29
CA PRO A 745 6.79 -4.85 -0.56
C PRO A 745 6.61 -6.24 0.03
N TYR A 746 5.78 -6.38 1.07
CA TYR A 746 5.43 -7.67 1.69
C TYR A 746 4.48 -8.54 0.83
N GLU A 747 3.80 -7.96 -0.16
CA GLU A 747 2.98 -8.70 -1.13
C GLU A 747 3.80 -9.15 -2.35
N TYR A 748 5.00 -8.60 -2.53
CA TYR A 748 5.90 -8.95 -3.62
C TYR A 748 6.67 -10.23 -3.30
N LEU A 749 6.52 -11.21 -4.18
CA LEU A 749 7.15 -12.52 -4.03
C LEU A 749 8.59 -12.51 -4.53
N ASP A 750 9.54 -12.49 -3.61
CA ASP A 750 10.96 -12.67 -3.93
C ASP A 750 11.41 -14.09 -3.55
N PHE A 751 11.62 -14.94 -4.55
CA PHE A 751 12.14 -16.30 -4.35
C PHE A 751 13.66 -16.36 -4.16
N ASP A 752 14.37 -15.25 -4.30
CA ASP A 752 15.82 -15.19 -4.09
C ASP A 752 16.17 -15.13 -2.60
N VAL A 753 15.29 -14.62 -1.76
CA VAL A 753 15.48 -14.59 -0.31
C VAL A 753 14.99 -15.90 0.29
N PRO A 754 15.87 -16.76 0.87
CA PRO A 754 15.49 -18.10 1.28
C PRO A 754 14.50 -18.15 2.44
N TYR A 755 14.56 -17.19 3.35
CA TYR A 755 13.60 -17.04 4.45
C TYR A 755 13.62 -15.65 5.04
N THR A 756 12.48 -15.25 5.58
CA THR A 756 12.32 -14.15 6.51
C THR A 756 11.59 -14.64 7.75
N LEU A 757 11.99 -14.18 8.90
CA LEU A 757 11.33 -14.46 10.18
C LEU A 757 11.31 -13.19 11.01
N SER A 758 10.13 -12.77 11.41
CA SER A 758 9.92 -11.68 12.36
C SER A 758 9.11 -12.21 13.54
N ILE A 759 9.67 -12.10 14.71
CA ILE A 759 9.04 -12.45 15.98
C ILE A 759 8.85 -11.16 16.76
N ASN A 760 7.61 -10.80 17.05
CA ASN A 760 7.28 -9.66 17.88
C ASN A 760 6.54 -10.16 19.12
N TYR A 761 7.19 -10.06 20.27
CA TYR A 761 6.60 -10.37 21.57
C TYR A 761 6.24 -9.08 22.28
N ALA A 762 5.01 -8.97 22.74
CA ALA A 762 4.51 -7.87 23.52
C ALA A 762 4.00 -8.37 24.88
N LEU A 763 4.42 -7.70 25.95
CA LEU A 763 3.93 -7.91 27.30
C LEU A 763 3.45 -6.58 27.85
N THR A 764 2.24 -6.56 28.40
CA THR A 764 1.66 -5.42 29.09
C THR A 764 1.23 -5.85 30.50
N TYR A 765 1.80 -5.21 31.49
CA TYR A 765 1.38 -5.31 32.89
C TYR A 765 0.68 -4.01 33.26
N THR A 766 -0.48 -4.09 33.89
CA THR A 766 -1.21 -2.93 34.41
C THR A 766 -1.71 -3.24 35.81
N ASP A 767 -1.43 -2.34 36.72
CA ASP A 767 -1.85 -2.43 38.12
C ASP A 767 -2.65 -1.18 38.53
N PRO A 768 -3.97 -1.14 38.20
CA PRO A 768 -4.85 -0.07 38.62
C PRO A 768 -5.11 -0.15 40.12
N ILE A 769 -5.41 1.01 40.75
CA ILE A 769 -5.52 1.11 42.22
C ILE A 769 -6.72 0.31 42.73
N ALA A 770 -7.86 0.37 42.04
CA ALA A 770 -9.16 -0.17 42.49
C ALA A 770 -9.51 -1.53 41.92
N SER A 771 -8.68 -2.15 41.13
CA SER A 771 -8.95 -3.45 40.48
C SER A 771 -7.72 -4.36 40.51
N ARG A 772 -7.90 -5.62 40.14
CA ARG A 772 -6.79 -6.58 40.06
C ARG A 772 -5.79 -6.17 39.01
N SER A 773 -4.52 -6.40 39.27
CA SER A 773 -3.47 -6.31 38.27
C SER A 773 -3.73 -7.29 37.14
N THR A 774 -3.45 -6.86 35.93
CA THR A 774 -3.59 -7.66 34.72
C THR A 774 -2.26 -7.81 34.01
N ILE A 775 -2.03 -8.99 33.47
CA ILE A 775 -0.91 -9.28 32.59
C ILE A 775 -1.52 -9.75 31.27
N ASP A 776 -1.21 -9.07 30.20
CA ASP A 776 -1.52 -9.50 28.85
C ASP A 776 -0.23 -9.64 28.06
N HIS A 777 -0.03 -10.81 27.46
CA HIS A 777 1.14 -11.03 26.64
C HIS A 777 0.83 -11.89 25.42
N SER A 778 1.45 -11.51 24.32
CA SER A 778 1.22 -12.13 23.03
C SER A 778 2.49 -12.20 22.20
N VAL A 779 2.51 -13.12 21.27
CA VAL A 779 3.56 -13.23 20.26
C VAL A 779 2.94 -13.19 18.87
N VAL A 780 3.56 -12.42 17.99
CA VAL A 780 3.23 -12.37 16.57
C VAL A 780 4.41 -12.88 15.77
N LEU A 781 4.17 -13.89 14.97
CA LEU A 781 5.14 -14.52 14.08
C LEU A 781 4.76 -14.17 12.63
N ASN A 782 5.64 -13.51 11.93
CA ASN A 782 5.47 -13.19 10.52
C ASN A 782 6.70 -13.65 9.74
N GLY A 783 6.49 -14.11 8.54
CA GLY A 783 7.62 -14.40 7.67
C GLY A 783 7.26 -15.26 6.50
N ASP A 784 8.29 -15.63 5.79
CA ASP A 784 8.22 -16.53 4.66
C ASP A 784 9.42 -17.47 4.63
N VAL A 785 9.25 -18.60 4.02
CA VAL A 785 10.30 -19.57 3.78
C VAL A 785 10.16 -20.14 2.37
N ASN A 786 11.26 -20.17 1.63
CA ASN A 786 11.36 -20.83 0.35
C ASN A 786 11.80 -22.27 0.58
N LEU A 787 10.87 -23.21 0.45
CA LEU A 787 11.18 -24.65 0.57
C LEU A 787 12.04 -25.11 -0.60
N THR A 788 11.77 -24.58 -1.78
CA THR A 788 12.54 -24.79 -3.00
C THR A 788 12.55 -23.49 -3.81
N LYS A 789 13.27 -23.46 -4.94
CA LYS A 789 13.23 -22.33 -5.88
C LYS A 789 11.82 -22.02 -6.44
N ASP A 790 10.90 -22.97 -6.34
CA ASP A 790 9.55 -22.87 -6.90
C ASP A 790 8.44 -22.89 -5.84
N TRP A 791 8.77 -23.15 -4.56
CA TRP A 791 7.82 -23.20 -3.46
C TRP A 791 8.15 -22.17 -2.39
N LYS A 792 7.17 -21.35 -2.07
CA LYS A 792 7.23 -20.38 -0.99
C LYS A 792 6.04 -20.56 -0.05
N ILE A 793 6.31 -20.52 1.25
CA ILE A 793 5.31 -20.48 2.31
C ILE A 793 5.44 -19.15 3.02
N THR A 794 4.36 -18.38 3.07
CA THR A 794 4.25 -17.20 3.91
C THR A 794 3.34 -17.53 5.09
N TYR A 795 3.74 -17.10 6.27
CA TYR A 795 2.97 -17.34 7.49
C TYR A 795 2.81 -16.06 8.30
N ASN A 796 1.63 -15.92 8.89
CA ASN A 796 1.30 -14.92 9.87
C ASN A 796 0.50 -15.61 10.97
N ALA A 797 1.03 -15.63 12.19
CA ALA A 797 0.37 -16.25 13.33
C ALA A 797 0.52 -15.37 14.56
N SER A 798 -0.55 -15.22 15.30
CA SER A 798 -0.60 -14.49 16.55
C SER A 798 -1.20 -15.37 17.65
N TYR A 799 -0.47 -15.52 18.74
CA TYR A 799 -0.90 -16.28 19.91
C TYR A 799 -0.94 -15.37 21.14
N ASN A 800 -2.06 -15.35 21.83
CA ASN A 800 -2.22 -14.66 23.10
C ASN A 800 -2.07 -15.68 24.25
N PHE A 801 -1.03 -15.52 25.05
CA PHE A 801 -0.74 -16.42 26.15
C PHE A 801 -1.70 -16.25 27.34
N THR A 802 -2.26 -15.06 27.50
CA THR A 802 -3.23 -14.78 28.56
C THR A 802 -4.57 -15.45 28.25
N ALA A 803 -5.03 -15.34 27.01
CA ALA A 803 -6.23 -16.01 26.52
C ALA A 803 -6.01 -17.49 26.22
N LYS A 804 -4.75 -17.95 26.08
CA LYS A 804 -4.32 -19.29 25.70
C LYS A 804 -4.89 -19.72 24.35
N ASP A 805 -4.98 -18.80 23.41
CA ASP A 805 -5.59 -19.06 22.10
C ASP A 805 -4.84 -18.34 20.98
N PHE A 806 -4.99 -18.88 19.76
CA PHE A 806 -4.55 -18.21 18.54
C PHE A 806 -5.56 -17.12 18.18
N THR A 807 -5.13 -15.88 18.20
CA THR A 807 -5.95 -14.75 17.77
C THR A 807 -6.04 -14.66 16.26
N ALA A 808 -4.99 -15.08 15.55
CA ALA A 808 -4.97 -15.20 14.11
C ALA A 808 -3.92 -16.25 13.69
N ALA A 809 -4.21 -17.02 12.65
CA ALA A 809 -3.21 -17.85 11.97
C ALA A 809 -3.57 -17.95 10.50
N ARG A 810 -2.65 -17.55 9.63
CA ARG A 810 -2.79 -17.67 8.18
C ARG A 810 -1.52 -18.21 7.59
N PHE A 811 -1.70 -19.18 6.70
CA PHE A 811 -0.64 -19.73 5.87
C PHE A 811 -0.97 -19.51 4.40
N SER A 812 0.01 -19.08 3.62
CA SER A 812 -0.12 -18.93 2.17
C SER A 812 0.98 -19.76 1.51
N PHE A 813 0.57 -20.78 0.79
CA PHE A 813 1.45 -21.65 0.02
C PHE A 813 1.42 -21.17 -1.42
N GLN A 814 2.59 -20.90 -1.98
CA GLN A 814 2.71 -20.40 -3.33
C GLN A 814 3.67 -21.29 -4.10
N ARG A 815 3.29 -21.59 -5.34
CA ARG A 815 4.11 -22.43 -6.22
C ARG A 815 4.22 -21.82 -7.60
N ASN A 816 5.45 -21.75 -8.07
CA ASN A 816 5.78 -21.41 -9.43
C ASN A 816 5.72 -22.67 -10.30
N LEU A 817 4.80 -22.72 -11.26
CA LEU A 817 4.56 -23.83 -12.15
C LEU A 817 4.93 -23.46 -13.59
N HIS A 818 6.16 -23.00 -13.83
CA HIS A 818 6.65 -22.53 -15.12
C HIS A 818 5.78 -21.40 -15.73
N CYS A 819 4.75 -21.71 -16.51
CA CYS A 819 3.82 -20.75 -17.11
C CYS A 819 2.55 -20.48 -16.29
N TRP A 820 2.38 -21.17 -15.15
CA TRP A 820 1.30 -20.96 -14.19
C TRP A 820 1.86 -20.58 -12.84
N GLU A 821 1.05 -19.93 -12.02
CA GLU A 821 1.30 -19.75 -10.61
C GLU A 821 0.10 -20.27 -9.80
N MET A 822 0.40 -20.89 -8.69
CA MET A 822 -0.57 -21.45 -7.77
C MET A 822 -0.42 -20.80 -6.40
N SER A 823 -1.54 -20.44 -5.78
CA SER A 823 -1.59 -20.03 -4.37
C SER A 823 -2.68 -20.80 -3.63
N PHE A 824 -2.36 -21.18 -2.40
CA PHE A 824 -3.30 -21.78 -1.46
C PHE A 824 -3.21 -21.03 -0.14
N ASP A 825 -4.24 -20.26 0.17
CA ASP A 825 -4.38 -19.52 1.42
C ASP A 825 -5.21 -20.33 2.39
N TRP A 826 -4.76 -20.45 3.64
CA TRP A 826 -5.40 -21.27 4.64
C TRP A 826 -5.41 -20.58 6.01
N VAL A 827 -6.60 -20.45 6.58
CA VAL A 827 -6.85 -20.00 7.95
C VAL A 827 -7.41 -21.20 8.73
N PRO A 828 -6.55 -21.92 9.51
CA PRO A 828 -6.93 -23.19 10.13
C PRO A 828 -7.84 -23.05 11.34
N PHE A 829 -7.76 -21.95 12.09
CA PHE A 829 -8.36 -21.78 13.41
C PHE A 829 -9.24 -20.55 13.51
N GLY A 830 -10.11 -20.52 14.52
CA GLY A 830 -10.96 -19.39 14.87
C GLY A 830 -12.25 -19.29 14.07
N PRO A 831 -13.05 -18.26 14.32
CA PRO A 831 -14.35 -18.05 13.68
C PRO A 831 -14.24 -17.75 12.18
N LEU A 832 -13.06 -17.35 11.72
CA LEU A 832 -12.76 -17.00 10.32
C LEU A 832 -12.06 -18.14 9.55
N ARG A 833 -12.25 -19.39 9.98
CA ARG A 833 -11.70 -20.56 9.27
C ARG A 833 -12.10 -20.53 7.81
N SER A 834 -11.11 -20.54 6.93
CA SER A 834 -11.33 -20.44 5.49
C SER A 834 -10.16 -21.01 4.72
N TYR A 835 -10.39 -21.33 3.46
CA TYR A 835 -9.31 -21.59 2.53
C TYR A 835 -9.64 -21.00 1.16
N GLY A 836 -8.59 -20.64 0.43
CA GLY A 836 -8.68 -20.20 -0.95
C GLY A 836 -7.60 -20.86 -1.80
N PHE A 837 -8.00 -21.52 -2.86
CA PHE A 837 -7.11 -22.08 -3.86
C PHE A 837 -7.22 -21.27 -5.14
N ASN A 838 -6.11 -20.84 -5.69
CA ASN A 838 -6.03 -20.12 -6.94
C ASN A 838 -4.91 -20.70 -7.80
N ILE A 839 -5.21 -20.97 -9.04
CA ILE A 839 -4.20 -21.26 -10.07
C ILE A 839 -4.48 -20.37 -11.27
N ARG A 840 -3.49 -19.63 -11.76
CA ARG A 840 -3.62 -18.70 -12.88
C ARG A 840 -2.41 -18.72 -13.79
N VAL A 841 -2.60 -18.27 -15.02
CA VAL A 841 -1.52 -18.06 -15.98
C VAL A 841 -0.69 -16.85 -15.54
N LYS A 842 0.64 -16.91 -15.63
CA LYS A 842 1.54 -15.82 -15.27
C LYS A 842 1.51 -14.65 -16.22
N ALA A 843 1.42 -14.93 -17.53
CA ALA A 843 1.47 -13.89 -18.54
C ALA A 843 0.29 -12.93 -18.43
N SER A 844 0.57 -11.64 -18.48
CA SER A 844 -0.40 -10.56 -18.28
C SER A 844 -1.60 -10.65 -19.22
N VAL A 845 -1.39 -11.07 -20.46
CA VAL A 845 -2.41 -11.20 -21.52
C VAL A 845 -3.46 -12.26 -21.21
N LEU A 846 -3.10 -13.29 -20.41
CA LEU A 846 -3.97 -14.43 -20.07
C LEU A 846 -4.19 -14.60 -18.55
N GLN A 847 -3.90 -13.58 -17.73
CA GLN A 847 -4.07 -13.66 -16.27
C GLN A 847 -5.52 -13.92 -15.81
N ASP A 848 -6.49 -13.57 -16.66
CA ASP A 848 -7.90 -13.87 -16.38
C ASP A 848 -8.23 -15.37 -16.56
N LEU A 849 -7.31 -16.14 -17.15
CA LEU A 849 -7.40 -17.60 -17.21
C LEU A 849 -6.95 -18.17 -15.86
N LYS A 850 -7.92 -18.32 -14.96
CA LYS A 850 -7.71 -18.73 -13.56
C LYS A 850 -8.81 -19.67 -13.07
N LEU A 851 -8.43 -20.58 -12.19
CA LEU A 851 -9.34 -21.37 -11.40
C LEU A 851 -9.24 -20.92 -9.94
N ASN A 852 -10.33 -20.40 -9.42
CA ASN A 852 -10.46 -20.04 -8.02
C ASN A 852 -11.44 -20.99 -7.33
N ARG A 853 -11.02 -21.57 -6.21
CA ARG A 853 -11.92 -22.29 -5.31
C ARG A 853 -11.74 -21.73 -3.91
N ARG A 854 -12.81 -21.25 -3.31
CA ARG A 854 -12.78 -20.64 -1.99
C ARG A 854 -13.86 -21.27 -1.11
N ARG A 855 -13.54 -21.34 0.18
CA ARG A 855 -14.52 -21.53 1.24
C ARG A 855 -14.47 -20.32 2.14
N ASN A 856 -15.61 -19.64 2.25
CA ASN A 856 -15.74 -18.46 3.09
C ASN A 856 -16.08 -18.85 4.54
N PRO A 857 -15.75 -18.01 5.53
CA PRO A 857 -16.07 -18.27 6.94
C PRO A 857 -17.57 -18.46 7.22
N GLY A 858 -18.45 -17.86 6.42
CA GLY A 858 -19.91 -17.97 6.56
C GLY A 858 -20.54 -19.19 5.88
N ASP A 859 -19.77 -19.94 5.09
CA ASP A 859 -20.30 -21.14 4.41
C ASP A 859 -20.48 -22.27 5.45
N ARG A 860 -21.74 -22.55 5.81
CA ARG A 860 -22.09 -23.67 6.71
C ARG A 860 -21.70 -24.99 6.08
N LEU A 861 -21.14 -25.88 6.89
CA LEU A 861 -20.97 -27.30 6.51
C LEU A 861 -22.36 -27.94 6.57
N TYR A 862 -22.84 -28.42 5.44
CA TYR A 862 -23.81 -29.47 5.39
C TYR A 862 -23.11 -30.76 5.06
#